data_4102280d017235dbb48f30743b85b0a6
#
_entry.id   4102280d017235dbb48f30743b85b0a6
#
_cell.length_a   1.000
_cell.length_b   1.000
_cell.length_c   1.000
_cell.angle_alpha   90.00
_cell.angle_beta   90.00
_cell.angle_gamma   90.00
#
_symmetry.space_group_name_H-M   'P 1'
#
loop_
_entity.id
_entity.type
_entity.pdbx_description
1 polymer ?
#
loop_
_entity_poly.entity_id
_entity_poly.type
_entity_poly.pdbx_seq_one_letter_code
_entity_poly.pdbx_strand_id
1 'polypeptide(L)'
;MSDQLIVRGAREHNLKNLSVDIPRDKIVVFTGLSGSGKSSLAFDTIYAEGQRRYVESLSAYARQFLGQMDKPDVDVIEGLSPAISIDQKSASRNPRSTVGTITEVYDYLRLLYARIGVQHCPEDGSRLARQTPQQIVDRILALDAGTRFQVLAPVVRGRKGEYETLLNDVAGQGFVRARIDGETVDITEFLNRSTKLARYEQHTIEIVVDRLVNKKGIERRLTDSLETALRLADGVAEVEIVSDEEPELLTFSQHLACPKCGSSYEEPAPRSFSFNSPYGACETCDGLGTTFEVDPELVIPDPDLALSEGAIAPWRSAHTGFFQRILESVAEDHDIDLDRPWAKLSAKSKKIVLNGLPGTMTVRFKNRYGRIRQFNTTFEGVIPWIKRRHESAESDWSREQYEGYMRQVPCSACGGARLKPSTLAVTVNDRNISEVCDLPISESAAFLRSLELSERDRMIAERVVKEIDARLGFLLDVGLDYLTLSRSAGTLAGGEAQRIRLASQIGSGLVGTLYVLDEPSIGLHQRDNRRLIDTLLRLRDLGNTVLVVEHDEETIRESDWIVDIGPGAGEHGGEVVYSGPVKGILKCKESVTGQYLSGKRQIPVPEVRRQPGEQWLEIVEAREHNLKNLDVRIPLGCFVAVTGVSGSGKSTLVRDILLPVLMQKIYKSKEAPGKHKRINGVQFLDKVIDMDQSPIGRTPRSNPATYTGVFDGIRKLFASTAEAKVRGYQPGRFSFNVQGGRCDACSGDGTIRIEMHFLPDVYVPCEVCKGARYNRDTLEIAFKGKNISDVLDMPIEEALGFFANQPAIARHMQTLVDVGLGYVRLGQSAPTLSGGEAQRVKLATELAKRSTGHTIYLLDEPTTGLHFEDVRRLLTVLSRLVDQGNTVLVIEHNLDVIKTADWIVDLGPEGGHGGGTVVAEGAPEVVARTKGSHTGRFLADLLSTTT
;
A
#
# COMPACT_ATOMS: atom_id res chain seq x y z
N MET A 1 -30.62 -21.98 -20.32
CA MET A 1 -29.53 -21.00 -20.49
C MET A 1 -28.53 -21.63 -21.44
N SER A 2 -27.84 -20.86 -22.28
CA SER A 2 -26.79 -21.39 -23.15
C SER A 2 -25.68 -22.02 -22.31
N ASP A 3 -25.20 -23.21 -22.65
CA ASP A 3 -24.07 -23.87 -21.95
C ASP A 3 -22.73 -23.25 -22.34
N GLN A 4 -22.76 -22.16 -23.10
CA GLN A 4 -21.59 -21.47 -23.62
C GLN A 4 -21.75 -19.96 -23.47
N LEU A 5 -20.64 -19.30 -23.25
CA LEU A 5 -20.44 -17.86 -23.43
C LEU A 5 -19.97 -17.65 -24.86
N ILE A 6 -20.76 -16.95 -25.66
CA ILE A 6 -20.52 -16.76 -27.08
C ILE A 6 -20.13 -15.31 -27.33
N VAL A 7 -18.95 -15.08 -27.87
CA VAL A 7 -18.44 -13.76 -28.26
C VAL A 7 -18.35 -13.69 -29.76
N ARG A 8 -18.90 -12.64 -30.38
CA ARG A 8 -18.83 -12.41 -31.84
C ARG A 8 -18.39 -10.98 -32.13
N GLY A 9 -17.40 -10.89 -33.00
CA GLY A 9 -16.99 -9.60 -33.55
C GLY A 9 -16.33 -8.66 -32.56
N ALA A 10 -15.50 -9.14 -31.64
CA ALA A 10 -14.75 -8.28 -30.70
C ALA A 10 -13.63 -7.55 -31.44
N ARG A 11 -13.57 -6.20 -31.24
CA ARG A 11 -12.62 -5.31 -31.94
C ARG A 11 -11.93 -4.33 -30.96
N GLU A 12 -12.06 -4.57 -29.65
CA GLU A 12 -11.39 -3.74 -28.66
C GLU A 12 -9.87 -3.76 -28.83
N HIS A 13 -9.24 -2.60 -28.79
CA HIS A 13 -7.80 -2.41 -28.94
C HIS A 13 -7.22 -3.06 -30.21
N ASN A 14 -6.48 -4.18 -30.04
CA ASN A 14 -5.84 -4.89 -31.14
C ASN A 14 -6.61 -6.14 -31.61
N LEU A 15 -7.82 -6.40 -31.08
CA LEU A 15 -8.63 -7.54 -31.50
C LEU A 15 -9.14 -7.39 -32.94
N LYS A 16 -8.95 -8.43 -33.75
CA LYS A 16 -9.27 -8.43 -35.19
C LYS A 16 -10.61 -9.10 -35.50
N ASN A 17 -11.72 -8.46 -35.10
CA ASN A 17 -13.06 -8.99 -35.27
C ASN A 17 -13.18 -10.43 -34.75
N LEU A 18 -12.61 -10.63 -33.51
CA LEU A 18 -12.43 -11.93 -32.90
C LEU A 18 -13.79 -12.55 -32.52
N SER A 19 -13.96 -13.85 -32.82
CA SER A 19 -15.11 -14.64 -32.40
C SER A 19 -14.67 -15.92 -31.71
N VAL A 20 -15.29 -16.22 -30.55
CA VAL A 20 -14.91 -17.40 -29.74
C VAL A 20 -16.12 -17.90 -28.95
N ASP A 21 -16.21 -19.22 -28.78
CA ASP A 21 -17.18 -19.93 -27.96
C ASP A 21 -16.45 -20.53 -26.75
N ILE A 22 -16.89 -20.17 -25.55
CA ILE A 22 -16.26 -20.49 -24.27
C ILE A 22 -17.24 -21.31 -23.43
N PRO A 23 -16.86 -22.50 -22.94
CA PRO A 23 -17.74 -23.30 -22.09
C PRO A 23 -17.98 -22.62 -20.76
N ARG A 24 -19.22 -22.71 -20.25
CA ARG A 24 -19.58 -22.24 -18.90
C ARG A 24 -19.24 -23.30 -17.84
N ASP A 25 -19.21 -22.86 -16.58
CA ASP A 25 -18.92 -23.70 -15.39
C ASP A 25 -17.60 -24.46 -15.53
N LYS A 26 -16.60 -23.78 -16.11
CA LYS A 26 -15.25 -24.26 -16.39
C LYS A 26 -14.20 -23.24 -16.01
N ILE A 27 -12.98 -23.73 -15.80
CA ILE A 27 -11.78 -22.88 -15.78
C ILE A 27 -11.29 -22.73 -17.22
N VAL A 28 -11.31 -21.50 -17.70
CA VAL A 28 -10.85 -21.14 -19.05
C VAL A 28 -9.65 -20.23 -18.94
N VAL A 29 -8.53 -20.68 -19.48
CA VAL A 29 -7.29 -19.87 -19.47
C VAL A 29 -7.13 -19.15 -20.79
N PHE A 30 -6.98 -17.82 -20.74
CA PHE A 30 -6.53 -17.01 -21.85
C PHE A 30 -5.02 -16.89 -21.81
N THR A 31 -4.34 -17.39 -22.82
CA THR A 31 -2.87 -17.38 -22.92
C THR A 31 -2.41 -16.79 -24.26
N GLY A 32 -1.11 -16.64 -24.45
CA GLY A 32 -0.48 -16.05 -25.63
C GLY A 32 0.58 -15.00 -25.28
N LEU A 33 1.27 -14.48 -26.27
CA LEU A 33 2.34 -13.48 -26.09
C LEU A 33 1.87 -12.23 -25.34
N SER A 34 2.78 -11.54 -24.65
CA SER A 34 2.47 -10.24 -24.05
C SER A 34 2.05 -9.26 -25.14
N GLY A 35 0.93 -8.52 -24.92
CA GLY A 35 0.34 -7.63 -25.92
C GLY A 35 -0.43 -8.34 -27.05
N SER A 36 -0.74 -9.63 -26.96
CA SER A 36 -1.53 -10.34 -28.00
C SER A 36 -3.03 -10.02 -27.99
N GLY A 37 -3.57 -9.40 -26.93
CA GLY A 37 -4.99 -9.05 -26.81
C GLY A 37 -5.77 -9.86 -25.77
N LYS A 38 -5.10 -10.63 -24.91
CA LYS A 38 -5.73 -11.44 -23.85
C LYS A 38 -6.59 -10.60 -22.91
N SER A 39 -5.99 -9.57 -22.31
CA SER A 39 -6.69 -8.68 -21.37
C SER A 39 -7.78 -7.87 -22.08
N SER A 40 -7.57 -7.48 -23.33
CA SER A 40 -8.59 -6.80 -24.16
C SER A 40 -9.83 -7.67 -24.36
N LEU A 41 -9.67 -9.00 -24.56
CA LEU A 41 -10.81 -9.90 -24.64
C LEU A 41 -11.45 -10.17 -23.27
N ALA A 42 -10.65 -10.50 -22.25
CA ALA A 42 -11.15 -10.91 -20.94
C ALA A 42 -11.77 -9.75 -20.15
N PHE A 43 -11.05 -8.62 -20.06
CA PHE A 43 -11.45 -7.47 -19.23
C PHE A 43 -12.18 -6.39 -20.02
N ASP A 44 -11.57 -5.89 -21.12
CA ASP A 44 -12.12 -4.73 -21.85
C ASP A 44 -13.33 -5.11 -22.71
N THR A 45 -13.53 -6.40 -23.00
CA THR A 45 -14.68 -6.90 -23.77
C THR A 45 -15.67 -7.69 -22.91
N ILE A 46 -15.29 -8.87 -22.39
CA ILE A 46 -16.24 -9.77 -21.71
C ILE A 46 -16.68 -9.22 -20.36
N TYR A 47 -15.69 -8.84 -19.49
CA TYR A 47 -16.02 -8.29 -18.19
C TYR A 47 -16.72 -6.93 -18.29
N ALA A 48 -16.25 -6.04 -19.14
CA ALA A 48 -16.82 -4.71 -19.33
C ALA A 48 -18.30 -4.79 -19.77
N GLU A 49 -18.64 -5.66 -20.72
CA GLU A 49 -20.04 -5.88 -21.15
C GLU A 49 -20.89 -6.51 -20.03
N GLY A 50 -20.33 -7.47 -19.27
CA GLY A 50 -21.01 -8.07 -18.12
C GLY A 50 -21.34 -7.05 -17.05
N GLN A 51 -20.40 -6.18 -16.70
CA GLN A 51 -20.57 -5.11 -15.76
C GLN A 51 -21.56 -4.04 -16.26
N ARG A 52 -21.45 -3.64 -17.54
CA ARG A 52 -22.39 -2.69 -18.18
C ARG A 52 -23.83 -3.18 -18.07
N ARG A 53 -24.10 -4.45 -18.43
CA ARG A 53 -25.44 -5.06 -18.31
C ARG A 53 -25.95 -5.11 -16.88
N TYR A 54 -25.06 -5.41 -15.94
CA TYR A 54 -25.42 -5.40 -14.53
C TYR A 54 -25.83 -3.99 -14.06
N VAL A 55 -25.03 -2.97 -14.39
CA VAL A 55 -25.32 -1.57 -14.03
C VAL A 55 -26.61 -1.09 -14.70
N GLU A 56 -26.86 -1.47 -15.96
CA GLU A 56 -28.12 -1.14 -16.65
C GLU A 56 -29.35 -1.78 -16.02
N SER A 57 -29.19 -2.93 -15.35
CA SER A 57 -30.29 -3.60 -14.63
C SER A 57 -30.67 -2.89 -13.31
N LEU A 58 -29.82 -2.01 -12.80
CA LEU A 58 -30.05 -1.26 -11.58
C LEU A 58 -31.07 -0.13 -11.76
N SER A 59 -31.61 0.39 -10.64
CA SER A 59 -32.55 1.52 -10.67
C SER A 59 -31.92 2.78 -11.30
N ALA A 60 -32.75 3.66 -11.87
CA ALA A 60 -32.28 4.92 -12.46
C ALA A 60 -31.47 5.79 -11.47
N TYR A 61 -31.81 5.73 -10.18
CA TYR A 61 -31.10 6.42 -9.11
C TYR A 61 -29.68 5.84 -8.92
N ALA A 62 -29.52 4.52 -8.84
CA ALA A 62 -28.21 3.86 -8.72
C ALA A 62 -27.32 4.14 -9.93
N ARG A 63 -27.90 4.17 -11.15
CA ARG A 63 -27.17 4.50 -12.39
C ARG A 63 -26.58 5.91 -12.42
N GLN A 64 -27.22 6.90 -11.77
CA GLN A 64 -26.69 8.26 -11.65
C GLN A 64 -25.38 8.32 -10.86
N PHE A 65 -25.19 7.43 -9.89
CA PHE A 65 -23.96 7.36 -9.08
C PHE A 65 -22.85 6.55 -9.75
N LEU A 66 -23.20 5.55 -10.57
CA LEU A 66 -22.23 4.63 -11.18
C LEU A 66 -21.72 5.13 -12.55
N GLY A 67 -22.32 6.19 -13.09
CA GLY A 67 -21.97 6.73 -14.39
C GLY A 67 -22.46 5.85 -15.57
N GLN A 68 -22.29 6.38 -16.78
CA GLN A 68 -22.58 5.66 -18.01
C GLN A 68 -21.28 4.93 -18.42
N MET A 69 -21.34 3.60 -18.49
CA MET A 69 -20.21 2.79 -18.96
C MET A 69 -20.25 2.75 -20.50
N ASP A 70 -19.09 2.94 -21.12
CA ASP A 70 -18.94 2.79 -22.56
C ASP A 70 -19.22 1.34 -22.96
N LYS A 71 -19.92 1.18 -24.08
CA LYS A 71 -20.16 -0.14 -24.66
C LYS A 71 -18.89 -0.61 -25.35
N PRO A 72 -18.35 -1.79 -25.01
CA PRO A 72 -17.19 -2.32 -25.72
C PRO A 72 -17.51 -2.57 -27.21
N ASP A 73 -16.49 -2.45 -28.06
CA ASP A 73 -16.61 -2.68 -29.49
C ASP A 73 -16.69 -4.17 -29.79
N VAL A 74 -17.92 -4.67 -29.67
CA VAL A 74 -18.26 -6.07 -29.90
C VAL A 74 -19.67 -6.16 -30.50
N ASP A 75 -19.86 -7.06 -31.44
CA ASP A 75 -21.18 -7.22 -32.10
C ASP A 75 -22.19 -7.84 -31.12
N VAL A 76 -21.86 -9.01 -30.56
CA VAL A 76 -22.75 -9.75 -29.67
C VAL A 76 -21.95 -10.52 -28.62
N ILE A 77 -22.42 -10.50 -27.34
CA ILE A 77 -22.02 -11.46 -26.32
C ILE A 77 -23.26 -12.09 -25.70
N GLU A 78 -23.36 -13.42 -25.83
CA GLU A 78 -24.46 -14.23 -25.28
C GLU A 78 -23.96 -15.10 -24.12
N GLY A 79 -24.84 -15.49 -23.19
CA GLY A 79 -24.53 -16.40 -22.10
C GLY A 79 -23.78 -15.74 -20.92
N LEU A 80 -23.72 -14.39 -20.86
CA LEU A 80 -23.08 -13.67 -19.74
C LEU A 80 -23.83 -13.91 -18.44
N SER A 81 -23.07 -14.22 -17.39
CA SER A 81 -23.49 -14.18 -15.98
C SER A 81 -23.04 -12.86 -15.34
N PRO A 82 -23.53 -12.52 -14.12
CA PRO A 82 -22.96 -11.43 -13.33
C PRO A 82 -21.44 -11.61 -13.24
N ALA A 83 -20.69 -10.57 -13.60
CA ALA A 83 -19.25 -10.66 -13.73
C ALA A 83 -18.53 -9.96 -12.57
N ILE A 84 -17.50 -10.60 -12.02
CA ILE A 84 -16.62 -10.08 -10.98
C ILE A 84 -15.19 -10.10 -11.50
N SER A 85 -14.50 -8.95 -11.43
CA SER A 85 -13.09 -8.82 -11.78
C SER A 85 -12.22 -8.87 -10.53
N ILE A 86 -11.11 -9.60 -10.62
CA ILE A 86 -10.07 -9.63 -9.60
C ILE A 86 -8.75 -9.25 -10.30
N ASP A 87 -8.52 -7.94 -10.39
CA ASP A 87 -7.36 -7.34 -11.02
C ASP A 87 -6.20 -7.09 -10.04
N GLN A 88 -5.02 -6.81 -10.58
CA GLN A 88 -3.81 -6.54 -9.81
C GLN A 88 -3.69 -5.06 -9.36
N LYS A 89 -4.42 -4.13 -9.97
CA LYS A 89 -4.10 -2.69 -9.98
C LYS A 89 -4.46 -1.89 -8.72
N SER A 90 -5.19 -2.40 -7.73
CA SER A 90 -5.73 -1.57 -6.67
C SER A 90 -5.47 -2.08 -5.26
N ALA A 91 -4.25 -1.93 -4.74
CA ALA A 91 -4.08 -1.90 -3.29
C ALA A 91 -4.70 -0.60 -2.76
N SER A 92 -5.53 -0.69 -1.72
CA SER A 92 -6.11 0.49 -1.06
C SER A 92 -4.99 1.37 -0.52
N ARG A 93 -4.97 2.65 -0.89
CA ARG A 93 -4.02 3.64 -0.34
C ARG A 93 -4.47 4.22 1.01
N ASN A 94 -5.60 3.77 1.52
CA ASN A 94 -6.10 4.25 2.81
C ASN A 94 -5.23 3.66 3.95
N PRO A 95 -4.51 4.49 4.73
CA PRO A 95 -3.62 4.01 5.80
C PRO A 95 -4.39 3.31 6.94
N ARG A 96 -5.70 3.49 7.02
CA ARG A 96 -6.56 2.83 8.00
C ARG A 96 -7.04 1.44 7.55
N SER A 97 -6.87 1.08 6.27
CA SER A 97 -7.24 -0.24 5.79
C SER A 97 -6.18 -1.28 6.19
N THR A 98 -6.62 -2.39 6.77
CA THR A 98 -5.78 -3.54 7.15
C THR A 98 -6.30 -4.81 6.49
N VAL A 99 -5.51 -5.87 6.49
CA VAL A 99 -5.96 -7.20 6.04
C VAL A 99 -7.26 -7.58 6.75
N GLY A 100 -7.31 -7.43 8.09
CA GLY A 100 -8.49 -7.76 8.88
C GLY A 100 -9.75 -6.97 8.50
N THR A 101 -9.62 -5.69 8.10
CA THR A 101 -10.77 -4.87 7.69
C THR A 101 -11.24 -5.18 6.27
N ILE A 102 -10.32 -5.47 5.34
CA ILE A 102 -10.67 -5.82 3.95
C ILE A 102 -11.38 -7.18 3.89
N THR A 103 -10.96 -8.11 4.74
CA THR A 103 -11.54 -9.45 4.82
C THR A 103 -12.76 -9.56 5.73
N GLU A 104 -13.18 -8.44 6.33
CA GLU A 104 -14.27 -8.35 7.32
C GLU A 104 -14.01 -9.16 8.62
N VAL A 105 -12.89 -9.87 8.74
CA VAL A 105 -12.54 -10.65 9.94
C VAL A 105 -12.51 -9.76 11.17
N TYR A 106 -12.00 -8.54 11.03
CA TYR A 106 -11.90 -7.58 12.13
C TYR A 106 -13.28 -7.18 12.67
N ASP A 107 -14.31 -7.08 11.83
CA ASP A 107 -15.66 -6.73 12.26
C ASP A 107 -16.29 -7.84 13.13
N TYR A 108 -16.03 -9.09 12.79
CA TYR A 108 -16.45 -10.22 13.62
C TYR A 108 -15.61 -10.33 14.92
N LEU A 109 -14.31 -10.04 14.88
CA LEU A 109 -13.48 -9.99 16.09
C LEU A 109 -13.98 -8.91 17.05
N ARG A 110 -14.31 -7.72 16.56
CA ARG A 110 -14.92 -6.64 17.39
C ARG A 110 -16.20 -7.10 18.07
N LEU A 111 -17.04 -7.85 17.36
CA LEU A 111 -18.26 -8.41 17.92
C LEU A 111 -17.95 -9.47 18.99
N LEU A 112 -16.99 -10.36 18.73
CA LEU A 112 -16.57 -11.40 19.66
C LEU A 112 -16.07 -10.79 20.98
N TYR A 113 -15.10 -9.86 20.90
CA TYR A 113 -14.51 -9.19 22.05
C TYR A 113 -15.52 -8.37 22.86
N ALA A 114 -16.47 -7.71 22.17
CA ALA A 114 -17.54 -6.98 22.85
C ALA A 114 -18.55 -7.87 23.58
N ARG A 115 -18.70 -9.16 23.21
CA ARG A 115 -19.70 -10.05 23.76
C ARG A 115 -19.20 -11.01 24.84
N ILE A 116 -17.97 -11.51 24.67
CA ILE A 116 -17.37 -12.48 25.59
C ILE A 116 -16.05 -12.00 26.20
N GLY A 117 -15.57 -10.81 25.80
CA GLY A 117 -14.32 -10.28 26.34
C GLY A 117 -14.39 -9.98 27.83
N VAL A 118 -13.33 -10.28 28.54
CA VAL A 118 -13.14 -9.95 29.95
C VAL A 118 -12.37 -8.66 30.04
N GLN A 119 -12.96 -7.66 30.67
CA GLN A 119 -12.34 -6.36 30.83
C GLN A 119 -11.45 -6.28 32.06
N HIS A 120 -10.25 -5.70 31.88
CA HIS A 120 -9.27 -5.47 32.93
C HIS A 120 -9.03 -3.98 33.10
N CYS A 121 -8.49 -3.60 34.25
CA CYS A 121 -8.03 -2.23 34.47
C CYS A 121 -6.75 -1.98 33.66
N PRO A 122 -6.71 -0.91 32.82
CA PRO A 122 -5.51 -0.61 32.03
C PRO A 122 -4.30 -0.19 32.87
N GLU A 123 -4.50 0.24 34.11
CA GLU A 123 -3.43 0.72 35.00
C GLU A 123 -2.77 -0.42 35.81
N ASP A 124 -3.56 -1.35 36.33
CA ASP A 124 -3.08 -2.38 37.26
C ASP A 124 -3.36 -3.84 36.84
N GLY A 125 -4.04 -4.05 35.71
CA GLY A 125 -4.37 -5.36 35.18
C GLY A 125 -5.45 -6.14 35.94
N SER A 126 -6.04 -5.56 36.99
CA SER A 126 -7.08 -6.23 37.77
C SER A 126 -8.34 -6.45 36.93
N ARG A 127 -8.95 -7.63 37.04
CA ARG A 127 -10.26 -7.89 36.43
C ARG A 127 -11.31 -6.93 36.97
N LEU A 128 -12.03 -6.26 36.09
CA LEU A 128 -13.09 -5.37 36.51
C LEU A 128 -14.31 -6.12 37.00
N ALA A 129 -14.93 -5.61 38.06
CA ALA A 129 -16.12 -6.18 38.67
C ALA A 129 -17.21 -5.11 38.76
N ARG A 130 -18.47 -5.53 38.80
CA ARG A 130 -19.57 -4.60 39.04
C ARG A 130 -19.50 -4.09 40.48
N GLN A 131 -19.60 -2.78 40.66
CA GLN A 131 -19.69 -2.17 41.98
C GLN A 131 -21.11 -2.21 42.49
N THR A 132 -21.30 -2.60 43.75
CA THR A 132 -22.59 -2.44 44.41
C THR A 132 -22.76 -1.00 44.88
N PRO A 133 -23.99 -0.47 45.00
CA PRO A 133 -24.26 0.86 45.58
C PRO A 133 -23.56 1.07 46.90
N GLN A 134 -23.51 0.05 47.76
CA GLN A 134 -22.85 0.10 49.06
C GLN A 134 -21.33 0.35 48.95
N GLN A 135 -20.67 -0.33 48.03
CA GLN A 135 -19.22 -0.12 47.79
C GLN A 135 -18.92 1.30 47.29
N ILE A 136 -19.84 1.85 46.46
CA ILE A 136 -19.72 3.25 45.99
C ILE A 136 -19.88 4.23 47.19
N VAL A 137 -20.87 4.00 48.03
CA VAL A 137 -21.11 4.78 49.24
C VAL A 137 -19.87 4.76 50.17
N ASP A 138 -19.36 3.54 50.44
CA ASP A 138 -18.21 3.35 51.34
C ASP A 138 -16.98 4.14 50.83
N ARG A 139 -16.78 4.15 49.52
CA ARG A 139 -15.68 4.87 48.89
C ARG A 139 -15.83 6.41 48.99
N ILE A 140 -17.03 6.94 48.78
CA ILE A 140 -17.30 8.36 48.92
C ILE A 140 -17.15 8.80 50.39
N LEU A 141 -17.58 7.99 51.35
CA LEU A 141 -17.42 8.25 52.76
C LEU A 141 -15.95 8.20 53.24
N ALA A 142 -15.07 7.55 52.48
CA ALA A 142 -13.62 7.55 52.74
C ALA A 142 -12.91 8.88 52.38
N LEU A 143 -13.59 9.83 51.71
CA LEU A 143 -13.09 11.18 51.47
C LEU A 143 -12.95 11.93 52.79
N ASP A 144 -12.15 12.97 52.81
CA ASP A 144 -11.90 13.75 54.00
C ASP A 144 -13.20 14.36 54.59
N ALA A 145 -13.29 14.35 55.93
CA ALA A 145 -14.43 14.94 56.63
C ALA A 145 -14.53 16.45 56.32
N GLY A 146 -15.72 16.87 55.91
CA GLY A 146 -15.98 18.26 55.50
C GLY A 146 -15.91 18.49 54.00
N THR A 147 -15.48 17.50 53.16
CA THR A 147 -15.46 17.60 51.72
C THR A 147 -16.87 17.86 51.19
N ARG A 148 -17.01 18.91 50.37
CA ARG A 148 -18.25 19.25 49.65
C ARG A 148 -18.24 18.58 48.31
N PHE A 149 -19.34 17.92 47.99
CA PHE A 149 -19.49 17.24 46.66
C PHE A 149 -20.92 17.25 46.17
N GLN A 150 -21.10 17.10 44.92
CA GLN A 150 -22.42 16.92 44.30
C GLN A 150 -22.48 15.56 43.55
N VAL A 151 -23.66 14.93 43.68
CA VAL A 151 -23.95 13.66 43.00
C VAL A 151 -24.65 13.99 41.66
N LEU A 152 -24.06 13.55 40.61
CA LEU A 152 -24.49 13.80 39.23
C LEU A 152 -24.96 12.49 38.56
N ALA A 153 -26.01 12.60 37.74
CA ALA A 153 -26.46 11.53 36.87
C ALA A 153 -26.18 11.89 35.39
N PRO A 154 -25.17 11.32 34.74
CA PRO A 154 -24.84 11.65 33.36
C PRO A 154 -25.76 10.95 32.35
N VAL A 155 -26.89 11.61 32.03
CA VAL A 155 -27.99 11.09 31.19
C VAL A 155 -27.66 11.18 29.68
N VAL A 156 -26.80 12.11 29.27
CA VAL A 156 -26.31 12.23 27.88
C VAL A 156 -24.80 12.44 27.93
N ARG A 157 -24.06 11.65 27.12
CA ARG A 157 -22.59 11.69 27.06
C ARG A 157 -22.15 11.81 25.61
N GLY A 158 -21.70 13.01 25.22
CA GLY A 158 -21.12 13.28 23.91
C GLY A 158 -22.02 12.87 22.73
N ARG A 159 -23.34 13.03 22.84
CA ARG A 159 -24.30 12.67 21.80
C ARG A 159 -24.95 13.91 21.16
N LYS A 160 -25.17 13.85 19.85
CA LYS A 160 -25.88 14.89 19.10
C LYS A 160 -27.38 14.86 19.38
N GLY A 161 -28.00 16.05 19.54
CA GLY A 161 -29.44 16.17 19.78
C GLY A 161 -29.85 17.44 20.50
N GLU A 162 -31.11 17.76 20.47
CA GLU A 162 -31.68 18.97 21.13
C GLU A 162 -32.13 18.71 22.58
N TYR A 163 -32.38 17.47 22.97
CA TYR A 163 -32.70 16.95 24.31
C TYR A 163 -33.81 17.66 25.12
N GLU A 164 -34.63 18.49 24.49
CA GLU A 164 -35.72 19.22 25.18
C GLU A 164 -36.71 18.28 25.89
N THR A 165 -37.10 17.18 25.25
CA THR A 165 -37.99 16.20 25.85
C THR A 165 -37.40 15.58 27.11
N LEU A 166 -36.11 15.18 27.04
CA LEU A 166 -35.39 14.63 28.18
C LEU A 166 -35.34 15.62 29.35
N LEU A 167 -34.97 16.88 29.08
CA LEU A 167 -34.91 17.92 30.11
C LEU A 167 -36.30 18.24 30.73
N ASN A 168 -37.37 18.21 29.92
CA ASN A 168 -38.74 18.35 30.42
C ASN A 168 -39.15 17.18 31.32
N ASP A 169 -38.81 15.94 30.93
CA ASP A 169 -39.12 14.75 31.70
C ASP A 169 -38.40 14.76 33.07
N VAL A 170 -37.14 15.18 33.06
CA VAL A 170 -36.31 15.28 34.29
C VAL A 170 -36.82 16.42 35.20
N ALA A 171 -37.21 17.57 34.64
CA ALA A 171 -37.83 18.66 35.39
C ALA A 171 -39.18 18.20 36.00
N GLY A 172 -39.99 17.42 35.25
CA GLY A 172 -41.24 16.82 35.72
C GLY A 172 -41.04 15.82 36.87
N GLN A 173 -39.86 15.22 37.00
CA GLN A 173 -39.48 14.35 38.11
C GLN A 173 -38.96 15.13 39.33
N GLY A 174 -38.91 16.46 39.27
CA GLY A 174 -38.55 17.32 40.40
C GLY A 174 -37.08 17.71 40.45
N PHE A 175 -36.28 17.42 39.43
CA PHE A 175 -34.87 17.87 39.39
C PHE A 175 -34.80 19.33 38.88
N VAL A 176 -34.05 20.17 39.60
CA VAL A 176 -34.02 21.62 39.36
C VAL A 176 -32.82 22.03 38.54
N ARG A 177 -31.69 21.26 38.60
CA ARG A 177 -30.39 21.65 38.05
C ARG A 177 -29.81 20.57 37.21
N ALA A 178 -29.19 20.98 36.11
CA ALA A 178 -28.36 20.14 35.27
C ALA A 178 -27.02 20.83 34.97
N ARG A 179 -25.99 20.04 34.73
CA ARG A 179 -24.75 20.52 34.14
C ARG A 179 -24.80 20.17 32.65
N ILE A 180 -24.78 21.17 31.79
CA ILE A 180 -24.85 21.02 30.33
C ILE A 180 -23.51 21.52 29.77
N ASP A 181 -22.77 20.66 29.11
CA ASP A 181 -21.47 20.96 28.52
C ASP A 181 -20.50 21.63 29.50
N GLY A 182 -20.54 21.20 30.78
CA GLY A 182 -19.71 21.69 31.87
C GLY A 182 -20.30 22.88 32.66
N GLU A 183 -21.35 23.53 32.18
CA GLU A 183 -22.01 24.65 32.88
C GLU A 183 -23.23 24.19 33.70
N THR A 184 -23.30 24.58 34.98
CA THR A 184 -24.47 24.27 35.82
C THR A 184 -25.58 25.27 35.54
N VAL A 185 -26.74 24.80 35.11
CA VAL A 185 -27.92 25.60 34.75
C VAL A 185 -29.13 25.17 35.57
N ASP A 186 -30.09 26.09 35.79
CA ASP A 186 -31.44 25.74 36.22
C ASP A 186 -32.21 25.19 34.99
N ILE A 187 -32.74 23.98 35.13
CA ILE A 187 -33.41 23.28 33.99
C ILE A 187 -34.62 24.08 33.49
N THR A 188 -35.45 24.62 34.39
CA THR A 188 -36.65 25.37 34.03
C THR A 188 -36.29 26.70 33.35
N GLU A 189 -35.28 27.39 33.85
CA GLU A 189 -34.75 28.60 33.22
C GLU A 189 -34.13 28.33 31.86
N PHE A 190 -33.41 27.24 31.76
CA PHE A 190 -32.78 26.81 30.49
C PHE A 190 -33.82 26.48 29.40
N LEU A 191 -34.87 25.73 29.76
CA LEU A 191 -35.92 25.38 28.85
C LEU A 191 -36.73 26.61 28.36
N ASN A 192 -36.79 27.67 29.17
CA ASN A 192 -37.46 28.92 28.82
C ASN A 192 -36.58 29.89 28.02
N ARG A 193 -35.30 29.60 27.84
CA ARG A 193 -34.42 30.40 26.98
C ARG A 193 -34.75 30.19 25.49
N SER A 194 -34.55 31.26 24.72
CA SER A 194 -34.71 31.20 23.25
C SER A 194 -33.62 30.38 22.54
N THR A 195 -32.50 30.12 23.22
CA THR A 195 -31.33 29.38 22.67
C THR A 195 -31.45 27.91 23.06
N LYS A 196 -31.65 27.05 22.07
CA LYS A 196 -31.74 25.60 22.20
C LYS A 196 -30.36 24.96 21.97
N LEU A 197 -30.16 23.72 22.45
CA LEU A 197 -28.97 22.91 22.14
C LEU A 197 -28.93 22.65 20.64
N ALA A 198 -27.71 22.75 20.10
CA ALA A 198 -27.53 22.58 18.64
C ALA A 198 -27.68 21.11 18.23
N ARG A 199 -28.63 20.82 17.34
CA ARG A 199 -28.99 19.46 16.90
C ARG A 199 -27.81 18.62 16.38
N TYR A 200 -26.80 19.25 15.80
CA TYR A 200 -25.69 18.59 15.15
C TYR A 200 -24.37 18.62 15.95
N GLU A 201 -24.39 19.27 17.12
CA GLU A 201 -23.27 19.31 18.07
C GLU A 201 -23.40 18.21 19.12
N GLN A 202 -22.28 17.79 19.69
CA GLN A 202 -22.26 16.79 20.75
C GLN A 202 -22.47 17.50 22.09
N HIS A 203 -23.41 16.99 22.88
CA HIS A 203 -23.73 17.53 24.19
C HIS A 203 -23.53 16.50 25.30
N THR A 204 -23.10 16.94 26.45
CA THR A 204 -23.03 16.16 27.69
C THR A 204 -23.99 16.81 28.71
N ILE A 205 -24.94 16.01 29.21
CA ILE A 205 -25.94 16.46 30.14
C ILE A 205 -25.90 15.59 31.39
N GLU A 206 -25.65 16.19 32.53
CA GLU A 206 -25.56 15.55 33.83
C GLU A 206 -26.59 16.21 34.77
N ILE A 207 -27.47 15.40 35.34
CA ILE A 207 -28.49 15.90 36.28
C ILE A 207 -27.91 15.98 37.68
N VAL A 208 -27.98 17.11 38.33
CA VAL A 208 -27.56 17.31 39.73
C VAL A 208 -28.61 16.69 40.65
N VAL A 209 -28.33 15.50 41.16
CA VAL A 209 -29.24 14.74 42.00
C VAL A 209 -29.23 15.29 43.44
N ASP A 210 -28.05 15.49 44.00
CA ASP A 210 -27.92 16.03 45.37
C ASP A 210 -26.58 16.78 45.58
N ARG A 211 -26.54 17.66 46.61
CA ARG A 211 -25.34 18.35 47.07
C ARG A 211 -25.11 18.06 48.54
N LEU A 212 -23.99 17.45 48.85
CA LEU A 212 -23.71 16.88 50.16
C LEU A 212 -22.37 17.37 50.71
N VAL A 213 -22.21 17.23 52.01
CA VAL A 213 -20.94 17.43 52.70
C VAL A 213 -20.62 16.15 53.44
N ASN A 214 -19.42 15.63 53.32
CA ASN A 214 -18.99 14.43 54.02
C ASN A 214 -18.93 14.69 55.55
N LYS A 215 -19.92 14.17 56.27
CA LYS A 215 -20.07 14.25 57.71
C LYS A 215 -20.76 13.00 58.25
N LYS A 216 -20.56 12.70 59.51
CA LYS A 216 -21.25 11.57 60.16
C LYS A 216 -22.79 11.65 59.96
N GLY A 217 -23.43 10.57 59.59
CA GLY A 217 -24.89 10.44 59.47
C GLY A 217 -25.46 10.79 58.09
N ILE A 218 -24.60 10.95 57.04
CA ILE A 218 -25.08 11.18 55.68
C ILE A 218 -25.33 9.89 54.85
N GLU A 219 -24.96 8.72 55.41
CA GLU A 219 -24.89 7.43 54.69
C GLU A 219 -26.20 7.13 53.96
N ARG A 220 -27.35 7.23 54.68
CA ARG A 220 -28.66 6.94 54.11
C ARG A 220 -29.03 7.89 52.98
N ARG A 221 -28.80 9.20 53.19
CA ARG A 221 -29.10 10.21 52.15
C ARG A 221 -28.20 10.08 50.92
N LEU A 222 -26.91 9.75 51.16
CA LEU A 222 -25.97 9.49 50.08
C LEU A 222 -26.36 8.25 49.31
N THR A 223 -26.78 7.17 49.95
CA THR A 223 -27.28 5.94 49.29
C THR A 223 -28.48 6.23 48.43
N ASP A 224 -29.49 6.94 48.98
CA ASP A 224 -30.72 7.31 48.23
C ASP A 224 -30.40 8.16 47.00
N SER A 225 -29.48 9.11 47.12
CA SER A 225 -29.04 9.98 46.03
C SER A 225 -28.27 9.24 44.99
N LEU A 226 -27.35 8.33 45.37
CA LEU A 226 -26.61 7.45 44.45
C LEU A 226 -27.51 6.47 43.72
N GLU A 227 -28.45 5.80 44.43
CA GLU A 227 -29.40 4.91 43.77
C GLU A 227 -30.28 5.67 42.75
N THR A 228 -30.63 6.92 43.06
CA THR A 228 -31.38 7.77 42.14
C THR A 228 -30.53 8.15 40.92
N ALA A 229 -29.24 8.54 41.13
CA ALA A 229 -28.33 8.86 40.05
C ALA A 229 -28.08 7.65 39.14
N LEU A 230 -27.80 6.48 39.74
CA LEU A 230 -27.55 5.23 39.03
C LEU A 230 -28.79 4.79 38.20
N ARG A 231 -29.98 4.96 38.72
CA ARG A 231 -31.21 4.68 38.00
C ARG A 231 -31.46 5.62 36.82
N LEU A 232 -31.21 6.93 37.00
CA LEU A 232 -31.40 7.94 35.96
C LEU A 232 -30.40 7.78 34.80
N ALA A 233 -29.14 7.42 35.09
CA ALA A 233 -28.09 7.34 34.13
C ALA A 233 -27.65 5.89 33.84
N ASP A 234 -28.62 4.96 33.86
CA ASP A 234 -28.40 3.56 33.47
C ASP A 234 -27.18 2.91 34.13
N GLY A 235 -27.11 3.00 35.48
CA GLY A 235 -26.06 2.35 36.28
C GLY A 235 -24.77 3.13 36.42
N VAL A 236 -24.74 4.40 36.05
CA VAL A 236 -23.56 5.25 36.24
C VAL A 236 -23.91 6.46 37.09
N ALA A 237 -23.05 6.84 38.02
CA ALA A 237 -23.13 8.04 38.80
C ALA A 237 -21.79 8.77 38.82
N GLU A 238 -21.80 10.06 38.85
CA GLU A 238 -20.62 10.91 38.98
C GLU A 238 -20.69 11.70 40.28
N VAL A 239 -19.53 11.87 40.92
CA VAL A 239 -19.38 12.66 42.11
C VAL A 239 -18.33 13.72 41.85
N GLU A 240 -18.75 14.94 41.79
CA GLU A 240 -17.87 16.10 41.65
C GLU A 240 -17.51 16.70 43.01
N ILE A 241 -16.23 16.70 43.32
CA ILE A 241 -15.72 17.35 44.51
C ILE A 241 -15.62 18.85 44.26
N VAL A 242 -16.36 19.62 45.01
CA VAL A 242 -16.36 21.10 44.91
C VAL A 242 -15.15 21.64 45.63
N SER A 243 -14.15 22.12 44.92
CA SER A 243 -12.96 22.77 45.40
C SER A 243 -12.84 24.19 44.81
N ASP A 244 -12.04 25.06 45.47
CA ASP A 244 -11.72 26.40 44.93
C ASP A 244 -10.68 26.34 43.78
N GLU A 245 -10.11 25.18 43.54
CA GLU A 245 -9.26 24.83 42.38
C GLU A 245 -10.08 24.07 41.35
N GLU A 246 -9.44 23.37 40.37
CA GLU A 246 -10.17 22.56 39.38
C GLU A 246 -10.99 21.45 40.06
N PRO A 247 -12.29 21.32 39.75
CA PRO A 247 -13.15 20.31 40.37
C PRO A 247 -12.73 18.90 39.96
N GLU A 248 -12.54 18.03 40.93
CA GLU A 248 -12.24 16.62 40.73
C GLU A 248 -13.55 15.84 40.49
N LEU A 249 -13.63 15.09 39.37
CA LEU A 249 -14.81 14.30 39.02
C LEU A 249 -14.50 12.81 39.21
N LEU A 250 -15.21 12.14 40.11
CA LEU A 250 -15.16 10.71 40.36
C LEU A 250 -16.32 10.02 39.66
N THR A 251 -16.06 9.11 38.69
CA THR A 251 -17.10 8.33 38.00
C THR A 251 -17.22 6.95 38.62
N PHE A 252 -18.44 6.56 38.94
CA PHE A 252 -18.81 5.25 39.51
C PHE A 252 -19.77 4.51 38.57
N SER A 253 -19.65 3.19 38.49
CA SER A 253 -20.49 2.37 37.64
C SER A 253 -20.92 1.07 38.34
N GLN A 254 -22.19 0.75 38.27
CA GLN A 254 -22.69 -0.59 38.67
C GLN A 254 -22.25 -1.67 37.70
N HIS A 255 -21.74 -1.28 36.50
CA HIS A 255 -21.41 -2.24 35.46
C HIS A 255 -19.97 -2.76 35.64
N LEU A 256 -18.95 -1.89 35.58
CA LEU A 256 -17.55 -2.31 35.64
C LEU A 256 -16.68 -1.29 36.37
N ALA A 257 -16.03 -1.73 37.45
CA ALA A 257 -15.08 -0.90 38.20
C ALA A 257 -13.87 -1.71 38.66
N CYS A 258 -12.72 -1.03 38.78
CA CYS A 258 -11.51 -1.65 39.29
C CYS A 258 -11.58 -1.79 40.83
N PRO A 259 -11.38 -2.98 41.40
CA PRO A 259 -11.42 -3.18 42.85
C PRO A 259 -10.25 -2.51 43.58
N LYS A 260 -9.12 -2.21 42.88
CA LYS A 260 -7.93 -1.60 43.46
C LYS A 260 -7.90 -0.08 43.33
N CYS A 261 -7.88 0.45 42.10
CA CYS A 261 -7.82 1.88 41.85
C CYS A 261 -9.20 2.55 41.88
N GLY A 262 -10.27 1.75 41.73
CA GLY A 262 -11.67 2.18 41.78
C GLY A 262 -12.14 2.97 40.54
N SER A 263 -11.32 3.12 39.51
CA SER A 263 -11.73 3.70 38.24
C SER A 263 -12.87 2.89 37.64
N SER A 264 -13.87 3.57 37.09
CA SER A 264 -15.04 2.96 36.45
C SER A 264 -14.91 3.05 34.94
N TYR A 265 -15.38 2.00 34.26
CA TYR A 265 -15.29 1.88 32.82
C TYR A 265 -16.65 1.54 32.20
N GLU A 266 -16.88 1.97 30.98
CA GLU A 266 -18.07 1.59 30.20
C GLU A 266 -17.97 0.12 29.76
N GLU A 267 -19.15 -0.55 29.60
CA GLU A 267 -19.17 -1.88 29.02
C GLU A 267 -18.66 -1.86 27.58
N PRO A 268 -17.80 -2.84 27.19
CA PRO A 268 -17.24 -2.88 25.86
C PRO A 268 -18.33 -3.06 24.80
N ALA A 269 -18.44 -2.13 23.87
CA ALA A 269 -19.33 -2.21 22.70
C ALA A 269 -18.50 -2.44 21.43
N PRO A 270 -19.05 -3.04 20.36
CA PRO A 270 -18.32 -3.22 19.10
C PRO A 270 -17.65 -1.95 18.55
N ARG A 271 -18.26 -0.78 18.78
CA ARG A 271 -17.70 0.54 18.40
C ARG A 271 -16.41 0.90 19.16
N SER A 272 -16.27 0.40 20.39
CA SER A 272 -15.10 0.63 21.24
C SER A 272 -13.83 -0.07 20.69
N PHE A 273 -14.00 -1.12 19.88
CA PHE A 273 -12.91 -1.83 19.21
C PHE A 273 -12.63 -1.33 17.79
N SER A 274 -13.25 -0.23 17.35
CA SER A 274 -13.02 0.35 16.03
C SER A 274 -11.98 1.45 16.10
N PHE A 275 -10.84 1.25 15.46
CA PHE A 275 -9.82 2.30 15.31
C PHE A 275 -10.20 3.38 14.29
N ASN A 276 -11.34 3.23 13.58
CA ASN A 276 -11.94 4.25 12.72
C ASN A 276 -13.02 5.07 13.44
N SER A 277 -13.24 4.80 14.72
CA SER A 277 -14.24 5.48 15.54
C SER A 277 -13.55 6.21 16.71
N PRO A 278 -13.95 7.44 17.04
CA PRO A 278 -13.38 8.18 18.17
C PRO A 278 -13.58 7.48 19.54
N TYR A 279 -14.52 6.55 19.61
CA TYR A 279 -14.75 5.76 20.83
C TYR A 279 -13.64 4.74 21.09
N GLY A 280 -13.01 4.18 20.05
CA GLY A 280 -11.99 3.14 20.18
C GLY A 280 -10.61 3.56 19.72
N ALA A 281 -10.50 4.56 18.84
CA ALA A 281 -9.23 5.02 18.29
C ALA A 281 -8.30 5.60 19.38
N CYS A 282 -7.02 5.26 19.30
CA CYS A 282 -5.99 5.91 20.11
C CYS A 282 -5.96 7.42 19.81
N GLU A 283 -6.10 8.26 20.82
CA GLU A 283 -6.18 9.72 20.67
C GLU A 283 -4.88 10.35 20.14
N THR A 284 -3.73 9.76 20.44
CA THR A 284 -2.42 10.26 20.01
C THR A 284 -2.16 10.07 18.51
N CYS A 285 -2.57 8.93 17.94
CA CYS A 285 -2.34 8.61 16.52
C CYS A 285 -3.63 8.57 15.70
N ASP A 286 -4.75 8.94 16.26
CA ASP A 286 -6.06 8.97 15.60
C ASP A 286 -6.43 7.65 14.92
N GLY A 287 -6.05 6.53 15.55
CA GLY A 287 -6.27 5.18 15.04
C GLY A 287 -5.33 4.73 13.92
N LEU A 288 -4.29 5.50 13.60
CA LEU A 288 -3.31 5.12 12.57
C LEU A 288 -2.29 4.08 13.05
N GLY A 289 -2.04 4.01 14.37
CA GLY A 289 -1.03 3.13 14.97
C GLY A 289 0.39 3.66 14.85
N THR A 290 0.62 4.67 14.05
CA THR A 290 1.93 5.28 13.83
C THR A 290 1.85 6.79 13.93
N THR A 291 2.97 7.42 14.26
CA THR A 291 3.16 8.87 14.28
C THR A 291 4.38 9.24 13.47
N PHE A 292 4.39 10.46 12.94
CA PHE A 292 5.56 11.00 12.26
C PHE A 292 6.48 11.65 13.29
N GLU A 293 7.72 11.19 13.38
CA GLU A 293 8.75 11.82 14.21
C GLU A 293 9.89 12.35 13.35
N VAL A 294 10.37 13.57 13.70
CA VAL A 294 11.50 14.17 12.99
C VAL A 294 12.77 13.39 13.27
N ASP A 295 13.44 12.96 12.21
CA ASP A 295 14.67 12.22 12.30
C ASP A 295 15.89 13.13 12.17
N PRO A 296 16.75 13.22 13.21
CA PRO A 296 17.97 14.02 13.13
C PRO A 296 18.90 13.66 11.97
N GLU A 297 18.94 12.41 11.53
CA GLU A 297 19.77 11.98 10.40
C GLU A 297 19.23 12.49 9.05
N LEU A 298 17.91 12.60 8.91
CA LEU A 298 17.28 13.20 7.75
C LEU A 298 17.40 14.72 7.73
N VAL A 299 17.45 15.33 8.92
CA VAL A 299 17.69 16.76 9.08
C VAL A 299 19.14 17.14 8.75
N ILE A 300 20.10 16.30 9.13
CA ILE A 300 21.53 16.44 8.87
C ILE A 300 22.02 15.24 8.04
N PRO A 301 21.77 15.23 6.75
CA PRO A 301 22.09 14.06 5.92
C PRO A 301 23.58 13.88 5.63
N ASP A 302 24.37 14.93 5.78
CA ASP A 302 25.82 14.90 5.62
C ASP A 302 26.49 15.47 6.89
N PRO A 303 26.93 14.60 7.81
CA PRO A 303 27.53 15.03 9.06
C PRO A 303 28.94 15.60 8.92
N ASP A 304 29.55 15.49 7.75
CA ASP A 304 30.88 16.07 7.46
C ASP A 304 30.76 17.55 7.07
N LEU A 305 29.56 18.03 6.73
CA LEU A 305 29.31 19.46 6.49
C LEU A 305 29.25 20.26 7.79
N ALA A 306 29.74 21.50 7.72
CA ALA A 306 29.59 22.48 8.79
C ALA A 306 28.21 23.18 8.72
N LEU A 307 27.78 23.81 9.84
CA LEU A 307 26.53 24.58 9.89
C LEU A 307 26.55 25.75 8.91
N SER A 308 27.71 26.43 8.74
CA SER A 308 27.94 27.49 7.77
C SER A 308 27.83 27.02 6.31
N GLU A 309 28.14 25.75 6.04
CA GLU A 309 28.06 25.11 4.74
C GLU A 309 26.65 24.57 4.42
N GLY A 310 25.70 24.74 5.34
CA GLY A 310 24.33 24.27 5.19
C GLY A 310 24.12 22.80 5.56
N ALA A 311 24.72 22.34 6.65
CA ALA A 311 24.50 20.99 7.20
C ALA A 311 23.00 20.71 7.44
N ILE A 312 22.21 21.74 7.85
CA ILE A 312 20.78 21.64 8.11
C ILE A 312 19.99 21.66 6.78
N ALA A 313 19.60 20.48 6.30
CA ALA A 313 18.94 20.31 5.01
C ALA A 313 17.63 21.11 4.85
N PRO A 314 16.70 21.17 5.81
CA PRO A 314 15.46 21.93 5.71
C PRO A 314 15.66 23.44 5.49
N TRP A 315 16.80 23.99 5.88
CA TRP A 315 17.10 25.43 5.83
C TRP A 315 17.95 25.83 4.62
N ARG A 316 18.36 24.88 3.77
CA ARG A 316 19.21 25.15 2.58
C ARG A 316 18.54 26.04 1.53
N SER A 317 17.24 25.89 1.31
CA SER A 317 16.60 26.44 0.10
C SER A 317 15.65 27.62 0.33
N ALA A 318 15.03 27.74 1.50
CA ALA A 318 13.88 28.66 1.61
C ALA A 318 14.13 29.98 2.33
N HIS A 319 15.11 30.09 3.23
CA HIS A 319 15.31 31.28 4.05
C HIS A 319 16.74 31.40 4.58
N THR A 320 17.71 31.16 3.75
CA THR A 320 19.15 31.12 4.11
C THR A 320 19.59 32.31 4.95
N GLY A 321 19.20 33.54 4.58
CA GLY A 321 19.61 34.73 5.30
C GLY A 321 18.97 34.91 6.69
N PHE A 322 17.78 34.40 6.94
CA PHE A 322 17.10 34.54 8.23
C PHE A 322 17.60 33.51 9.25
N PHE A 323 17.60 32.25 8.89
CA PHE A 323 18.07 31.18 9.78
C PHE A 323 19.57 31.26 10.05
N GLN A 324 20.37 31.71 9.04
CA GLN A 324 21.79 31.90 9.23
C GLN A 324 22.08 32.98 10.30
N ARG A 325 21.36 34.10 10.33
CA ARG A 325 21.51 35.13 11.36
C ARG A 325 21.13 34.65 12.77
N ILE A 326 20.10 33.80 12.84
CA ILE A 326 19.71 33.19 14.12
C ILE A 326 20.80 32.23 14.59
N LEU A 327 21.31 31.38 13.69
CA LEU A 327 22.42 30.46 14.03
C LEU A 327 23.69 31.19 14.45
N GLU A 328 24.06 32.29 13.76
CA GLU A 328 25.19 33.12 14.11
C GLU A 328 25.05 33.67 15.55
N SER A 329 23.87 34.20 15.92
CA SER A 329 23.64 34.70 17.27
C SER A 329 23.61 33.58 18.32
N VAL A 330 23.02 32.43 18.01
CA VAL A 330 23.04 31.25 18.91
C VAL A 330 24.46 30.76 19.10
N ALA A 331 25.26 30.77 18.03
CA ALA A 331 26.67 30.35 18.08
C ALA A 331 27.53 31.26 18.95
N GLU A 332 27.34 32.59 18.84
CA GLU A 332 28.04 33.56 19.72
C GLU A 332 27.64 33.38 21.18
N ASP A 333 26.35 33.23 21.50
CA ASP A 333 25.87 33.12 22.88
C ASP A 333 26.22 31.79 23.56
N HIS A 334 26.45 30.73 22.79
CA HIS A 334 26.65 29.36 23.32
C HIS A 334 27.98 28.70 22.89
N ASP A 335 28.91 29.47 22.34
CA ASP A 335 30.26 29.02 21.92
C ASP A 335 30.19 27.80 20.96
N ILE A 336 29.35 27.93 19.92
CA ILE A 336 29.20 26.91 18.85
C ILE A 336 30.05 27.34 17.66
N ASP A 337 30.99 26.50 17.28
CA ASP A 337 31.80 26.71 16.07
C ASP A 337 31.00 26.33 14.84
N LEU A 338 30.55 27.31 14.04
CA LEU A 338 29.73 27.12 12.83
C LEU A 338 30.50 26.50 11.67
N ASP A 339 31.83 26.62 11.63
CA ASP A 339 32.68 26.13 10.57
C ASP A 339 33.19 24.71 10.84
N ARG A 340 32.88 24.20 12.04
CA ARG A 340 33.24 22.84 12.42
C ARG A 340 32.23 21.82 11.85
N PRO A 341 32.68 20.70 11.24
CA PRO A 341 31.81 19.62 10.78
C PRO A 341 30.81 19.17 11.87
N TRP A 342 29.54 18.94 11.48
CA TRP A 342 28.51 18.52 12.41
C TRP A 342 28.91 17.31 13.26
N ALA A 343 29.57 16.31 12.62
CA ALA A 343 30.03 15.11 13.33
C ALA A 343 30.89 15.44 14.56
N LYS A 344 31.72 16.50 14.46
CA LYS A 344 32.70 16.93 15.48
C LYS A 344 32.18 17.94 16.49
N LEU A 345 30.92 18.40 16.34
CA LEU A 345 30.30 19.29 17.32
C LEU A 345 30.00 18.54 18.65
N SER A 346 29.99 19.27 19.73
CA SER A 346 29.66 18.73 21.07
C SER A 346 28.18 18.25 21.10
N ALA A 347 27.88 17.28 21.96
CA ALA A 347 26.51 16.81 22.16
C ALA A 347 25.58 17.95 22.65
N LYS A 348 26.11 18.91 23.45
CA LYS A 348 25.39 20.09 23.91
C LYS A 348 25.05 21.01 22.75
N SER A 349 26.00 21.31 21.85
CA SER A 349 25.80 22.15 20.68
C SER A 349 24.78 21.52 19.72
N LYS A 350 24.87 20.20 19.45
CA LYS A 350 23.92 19.45 18.65
C LYS A 350 22.50 19.52 19.24
N LYS A 351 22.35 19.35 20.56
CA LYS A 351 21.07 19.42 21.24
C LYS A 351 20.44 20.82 21.12
N ILE A 352 21.24 21.88 21.26
CA ILE A 352 20.77 23.27 21.11
C ILE A 352 20.25 23.49 19.67
N VAL A 353 21.00 23.11 18.66
CA VAL A 353 20.60 23.29 17.26
C VAL A 353 19.33 22.51 16.93
N LEU A 354 19.25 21.25 17.37
CA LEU A 354 18.11 20.39 17.06
C LEU A 354 16.85 20.74 17.86
N ASN A 355 16.95 21.00 19.17
CA ASN A 355 15.80 21.13 20.06
C ASN A 355 15.53 22.57 20.53
N GLY A 356 16.42 23.52 20.19
CA GLY A 356 16.26 24.93 20.55
C GLY A 356 16.67 25.29 21.95
N LEU A 357 16.30 26.50 22.36
CA LEU A 357 16.57 27.11 23.64
C LEU A 357 15.29 27.64 24.25
N PRO A 358 15.12 27.54 25.57
CA PRO A 358 14.01 28.16 26.28
C PRO A 358 14.20 29.69 26.34
N GLY A 359 13.09 30.42 26.17
CA GLY A 359 13.06 31.87 26.28
C GLY A 359 13.35 32.61 24.96
N THR A 360 13.40 33.97 25.09
CA THR A 360 13.68 34.88 23.98
C THR A 360 15.16 35.24 23.93
N MET A 361 15.71 35.26 22.73
CA MET A 361 17.07 35.70 22.46
C MET A 361 17.09 36.96 21.58
N THR A 362 18.16 37.73 21.65
CA THR A 362 18.34 38.93 20.84
C THR A 362 19.27 38.63 19.66
N VAL A 363 18.73 38.61 18.45
CA VAL A 363 19.51 38.44 17.24
C VAL A 363 20.09 39.78 16.79
N ARG A 364 21.42 39.83 16.63
CA ARG A 364 22.14 41.02 16.15
C ARG A 364 22.69 40.73 14.77
N PHE A 365 22.48 41.64 13.82
CA PHE A 365 23.00 41.47 12.46
C PHE A 365 23.36 42.81 11.80
N LYS A 366 24.32 42.80 10.91
CA LYS A 366 24.63 43.95 10.04
C LYS A 366 23.76 43.95 8.81
N ASN A 367 23.05 45.05 8.56
CA ASN A 367 22.29 45.18 7.31
C ASN A 367 23.23 45.50 6.14
N ARG A 368 22.70 45.52 4.90
CA ARG A 368 23.45 45.80 3.67
C ARG A 368 24.15 47.15 3.67
N TYR A 369 23.80 48.05 4.61
CA TYR A 369 24.43 49.39 4.75
C TYR A 369 25.43 49.45 5.93
N GLY A 370 25.83 48.29 6.50
CA GLY A 370 26.77 48.19 7.60
C GLY A 370 26.26 48.58 9.00
N ARG A 371 24.96 48.95 9.12
CA ARG A 371 24.34 49.31 10.41
C ARG A 371 23.92 48.05 11.20
N ILE A 372 24.25 47.99 12.47
CA ILE A 372 23.82 46.92 13.38
C ILE A 372 22.34 47.15 13.67
N ARG A 373 21.55 46.09 13.45
CA ARG A 373 20.16 45.98 13.84
C ARG A 373 20.00 44.79 14.76
N GLN A 374 18.98 44.84 15.61
CA GLN A 374 18.63 43.76 16.54
C GLN A 374 17.13 43.55 16.55
N PHE A 375 16.72 42.30 16.77
CA PHE A 375 15.34 41.92 17.05
C PHE A 375 15.31 40.78 18.05
N ASN A 376 14.22 40.67 18.82
CA ASN A 376 14.03 39.57 19.74
C ASN A 376 13.24 38.45 19.07
N THR A 377 13.69 37.22 19.26
CA THR A 377 13.01 36.02 18.74
C THR A 377 13.26 34.85 19.67
N THR A 378 12.53 33.77 19.47
CA THR A 378 12.76 32.46 20.11
C THR A 378 13.52 31.56 19.16
N PHE A 379 14.45 30.78 19.66
CA PHE A 379 15.10 29.74 18.89
C PHE A 379 14.50 28.37 19.27
N GLU A 380 13.46 27.98 18.53
CA GLU A 380 12.73 26.73 18.82
C GLU A 380 13.53 25.46 18.46
N GLY A 381 14.62 25.57 17.66
CA GLY A 381 15.36 24.43 17.13
C GLY A 381 14.74 23.84 15.85
N VAL A 382 15.52 22.99 15.18
CA VAL A 382 15.11 22.45 13.87
C VAL A 382 13.97 21.45 14.01
N ILE A 383 14.00 20.58 15.01
CA ILE A 383 12.99 19.52 15.22
C ILE A 383 11.62 20.13 15.54
N PRO A 384 11.45 21.00 16.53
CA PRO A 384 10.17 21.65 16.80
C PRO A 384 9.68 22.50 15.62
N TRP A 385 10.60 23.16 14.91
CA TRP A 385 10.27 23.95 13.72
C TRP A 385 9.65 23.09 12.62
N ILE A 386 10.21 21.90 12.33
CA ILE A 386 9.66 20.97 11.33
C ILE A 386 8.28 20.47 11.78
N LYS A 387 8.15 20.04 13.05
CA LYS A 387 6.87 19.57 13.61
C LYS A 387 5.76 20.61 13.46
N ARG A 388 6.01 21.82 13.89
CA ARG A 388 5.05 22.92 13.78
C ARG A 388 4.69 23.23 12.33
N ARG A 389 5.68 23.20 11.41
CA ARG A 389 5.44 23.45 9.99
C ARG A 389 4.66 22.31 9.31
N HIS A 390 4.88 21.08 9.70
CA HIS A 390 4.11 19.91 9.25
C HIS A 390 2.65 20.01 9.71
N GLU A 391 2.41 20.33 10.99
CA GLU A 391 1.08 20.48 11.56
C GLU A 391 0.30 21.66 10.93
N SER A 392 0.98 22.78 10.65
CA SER A 392 0.38 23.97 10.07
C SER A 392 0.37 24.00 8.52
N ALA A 393 0.73 22.89 7.87
CA ALA A 393 0.80 22.84 6.41
C ALA A 393 -0.61 22.88 5.77
N GLU A 394 -0.86 23.90 4.95
CA GLU A 394 -2.15 24.10 4.27
C GLU A 394 -2.32 23.27 3.00
N SER A 395 -1.24 22.72 2.44
CA SER A 395 -1.27 21.90 1.23
C SER A 395 -0.56 20.57 1.43
N ASP A 396 -1.04 19.53 0.72
CA ASP A 396 -0.43 18.20 0.76
C ASP A 396 1.03 18.24 0.28
N TRP A 397 1.35 19.05 -0.72
CA TRP A 397 2.73 19.25 -1.17
C TRP A 397 3.64 19.80 -0.07
N SER A 398 3.17 20.81 0.69
CA SER A 398 3.93 21.36 1.83
C SER A 398 4.12 20.31 2.91
N ARG A 399 3.10 19.52 3.19
CA ARG A 399 3.15 18.43 4.18
C ARG A 399 4.15 17.37 3.78
N GLU A 400 4.11 16.89 2.55
CA GLU A 400 5.06 15.91 1.99
C GLU A 400 6.52 16.40 2.06
N GLN A 401 6.76 17.71 1.88
CA GLN A 401 8.11 18.29 2.02
C GLN A 401 8.67 18.15 3.44
N TYR A 402 7.84 18.34 4.47
CA TYR A 402 8.27 18.20 5.86
C TYR A 402 8.33 16.73 6.28
N GLU A 403 7.44 15.88 5.78
CA GLU A 403 7.49 14.43 5.97
C GLU A 403 8.79 13.82 5.45
N GLY A 404 9.41 14.41 4.42
CA GLY A 404 10.75 14.04 3.94
C GLY A 404 11.88 14.17 4.98
N TYR A 405 11.63 14.81 6.14
CA TYR A 405 12.56 14.89 7.28
C TYR A 405 12.06 14.10 8.49
N MET A 406 11.00 13.31 8.33
CA MET A 406 10.37 12.55 9.39
C MET A 406 10.39 11.06 9.10
N ARG A 407 10.37 10.25 10.14
CA ARG A 407 10.13 8.80 10.03
C ARG A 407 8.80 8.45 10.65
N GLN A 408 8.14 7.50 10.03
CA GLN A 408 6.94 6.91 10.60
C GLN A 408 7.35 5.87 11.65
N VAL A 409 6.97 6.12 12.91
CA VAL A 409 7.30 5.25 14.05
C VAL A 409 6.02 4.73 14.69
N PRO A 410 6.03 3.55 15.35
CA PRO A 410 4.90 3.12 16.14
C PRO A 410 4.50 4.17 17.18
N CYS A 411 3.20 4.42 17.30
CA CYS A 411 2.68 5.40 18.27
C CYS A 411 3.08 5.03 19.70
N SER A 412 3.70 5.94 20.42
CA SER A 412 4.19 5.70 21.79
C SER A 412 3.07 5.41 22.80
N ALA A 413 1.86 5.92 22.56
CA ALA A 413 0.71 5.73 23.46
C ALA A 413 0.04 4.36 23.31
N CYS A 414 -0.06 3.82 22.08
CA CYS A 414 -0.72 2.55 21.84
C CYS A 414 0.24 1.44 21.36
N GLY A 415 1.54 1.71 21.26
CA GLY A 415 2.54 0.74 20.79
C GLY A 415 2.30 0.21 19.37
N GLY A 416 1.49 0.90 18.54
CA GLY A 416 1.09 0.43 17.23
C GLY A 416 -0.31 -0.20 17.17
N ALA A 417 -0.92 -0.51 18.32
CA ALA A 417 -2.21 -1.23 18.41
C ALA A 417 -3.44 -0.43 17.92
N ARG A 418 -3.31 0.87 17.61
CA ARG A 418 -4.35 1.75 17.05
C ARG A 418 -5.52 2.07 17.99
N LEU A 419 -5.67 1.37 19.11
CA LEU A 419 -6.81 1.43 20.03
C LEU A 419 -6.43 2.11 21.35
N LYS A 420 -7.46 2.56 22.08
CA LYS A 420 -7.30 3.11 23.44
C LYS A 420 -6.82 2.04 24.42
N PRO A 421 -6.07 2.40 25.47
CA PRO A 421 -5.62 1.46 26.50
C PRO A 421 -6.78 0.71 27.19
N SER A 422 -7.92 1.37 27.41
CA SER A 422 -9.11 0.73 28.00
C SER A 422 -9.71 -0.37 27.12
N THR A 423 -9.62 -0.21 25.79
CA THR A 423 -10.05 -1.23 24.82
C THR A 423 -9.06 -2.39 24.75
N LEU A 424 -7.75 -2.08 24.78
CA LEU A 424 -6.69 -3.09 24.79
C LEU A 424 -6.66 -3.92 26.08
N ALA A 425 -7.24 -3.38 27.16
CA ALA A 425 -7.40 -4.11 28.41
C ALA A 425 -8.56 -5.14 28.39
N VAL A 426 -9.26 -5.33 27.27
CA VAL A 426 -10.26 -6.39 27.10
C VAL A 426 -9.60 -7.60 26.45
N THR A 427 -9.70 -8.76 27.09
CA THR A 427 -9.07 -10.00 26.64
C THR A 427 -10.08 -11.14 26.41
N VAL A 428 -9.76 -12.02 25.48
CA VAL A 428 -10.40 -13.33 25.29
C VAL A 428 -9.28 -14.37 25.37
N ASN A 429 -9.39 -15.33 26.27
CA ASN A 429 -8.30 -16.29 26.60
C ASN A 429 -6.95 -15.57 26.73
N ASP A 430 -6.91 -14.54 27.60
CA ASP A 430 -5.74 -13.73 27.98
C ASP A 430 -5.06 -12.95 26.83
N ARG A 431 -5.68 -12.88 25.65
CA ARG A 431 -5.19 -12.05 24.54
C ARG A 431 -6.15 -10.93 24.18
N ASN A 432 -5.63 -9.73 23.97
CA ASN A 432 -6.42 -8.62 23.44
C ASN A 432 -6.59 -8.72 21.92
N ILE A 433 -7.48 -7.89 21.36
CA ILE A 433 -7.81 -7.94 19.93
C ILE A 433 -6.59 -7.60 19.03
N SER A 434 -5.71 -6.69 19.46
CA SER A 434 -4.50 -6.33 18.71
C SER A 434 -3.51 -7.46 18.68
N GLU A 435 -3.27 -8.11 19.81
CA GLU A 435 -2.37 -9.27 19.88
C GLU A 435 -2.82 -10.41 18.98
N VAL A 436 -4.13 -10.68 18.88
CA VAL A 436 -4.66 -11.69 17.96
C VAL A 436 -4.51 -11.24 16.50
N CYS A 437 -4.69 -9.94 16.19
CA CYS A 437 -4.50 -9.42 14.85
C CYS A 437 -3.03 -9.40 14.42
N ASP A 438 -2.09 -9.35 15.35
CA ASP A 438 -0.65 -9.37 15.10
C ASP A 438 -0.08 -10.79 14.90
N LEU A 439 -0.85 -11.82 15.24
CA LEU A 439 -0.49 -13.20 14.91
C LEU A 439 -0.56 -13.44 13.39
N PRO A 440 0.28 -14.31 12.84
CA PRO A 440 0.05 -14.89 11.52
C PRO A 440 -1.35 -15.48 11.41
N ILE A 441 -1.96 -15.39 10.22
CA ILE A 441 -3.33 -15.90 9.98
C ILE A 441 -3.47 -17.36 10.41
N SER A 442 -2.45 -18.19 10.18
CA SER A 442 -2.42 -19.58 10.64
C SER A 442 -2.53 -19.71 12.16
N GLU A 443 -1.81 -18.87 12.90
CA GLU A 443 -1.83 -18.89 14.37
C GLU A 443 -3.11 -18.25 14.92
N SER A 444 -3.62 -17.19 14.29
CA SER A 444 -4.91 -16.59 14.64
C SER A 444 -6.06 -17.60 14.49
N ALA A 445 -6.05 -18.40 13.41
CA ALA A 445 -7.02 -19.46 13.19
C ALA A 445 -6.89 -20.57 14.25
N ALA A 446 -5.66 -20.99 14.57
CA ALA A 446 -5.40 -21.99 15.61
C ALA A 446 -5.87 -21.49 16.99
N PHE A 447 -5.57 -20.22 17.33
CA PHE A 447 -6.02 -19.62 18.59
C PHE A 447 -7.55 -19.62 18.71
N LEU A 448 -8.27 -19.19 17.67
CA LEU A 448 -9.73 -19.12 17.69
C LEU A 448 -10.40 -20.51 17.76
N ARG A 449 -9.79 -21.53 17.17
CA ARG A 449 -10.25 -22.93 17.28
C ARG A 449 -10.00 -23.53 18.66
N SER A 450 -8.98 -23.05 19.38
CA SER A 450 -8.59 -23.53 20.72
C SER A 450 -9.22 -22.75 21.86
N LEU A 451 -10.20 -21.86 21.61
CA LEU A 451 -10.84 -21.09 22.67
C LEU A 451 -11.51 -21.93 23.72
N GLU A 452 -11.08 -21.81 24.98
CA GLU A 452 -11.73 -22.39 26.14
C GLU A 452 -12.84 -21.46 26.63
N LEU A 453 -14.08 -21.75 26.28
CA LEU A 453 -15.25 -20.95 26.61
C LEU A 453 -16.18 -21.63 27.58
N SER A 454 -16.78 -20.85 28.48
CA SER A 454 -17.91 -21.33 29.29
C SER A 454 -19.09 -21.75 28.38
N GLU A 455 -20.00 -22.54 28.85
CA GLU A 455 -21.19 -22.99 28.07
C GLU A 455 -21.99 -21.78 27.55
N ARG A 456 -22.15 -20.76 28.39
CA ARG A 456 -22.81 -19.49 28.01
C ARG A 456 -22.06 -18.77 26.90
N ASP A 457 -20.74 -18.59 27.06
CA ASP A 457 -19.95 -17.82 26.10
C ASP A 457 -19.81 -18.55 24.77
N ARG A 458 -19.80 -19.93 24.83
CA ARG A 458 -19.85 -20.78 23.63
C ARG A 458 -21.12 -20.54 22.82
N MET A 459 -22.28 -20.52 23.46
CA MET A 459 -23.56 -20.23 22.76
C MET A 459 -23.57 -18.84 22.10
N ILE A 460 -22.95 -17.88 22.74
CA ILE A 460 -22.85 -16.49 22.19
C ILE A 460 -21.88 -16.43 21.03
N ALA A 461 -20.72 -17.07 21.16
CA ALA A 461 -19.58 -16.93 20.25
C ALA A 461 -19.63 -17.87 19.04
N GLU A 462 -20.34 -19.02 19.11
CA GLU A 462 -20.29 -20.09 18.12
C GLU A 462 -20.47 -19.62 16.68
N ARG A 463 -21.49 -18.81 16.41
CA ARG A 463 -21.77 -18.29 15.06
C ARG A 463 -20.68 -17.34 14.60
N VAL A 464 -20.19 -16.47 15.48
CA VAL A 464 -19.17 -15.47 15.19
C VAL A 464 -17.83 -16.16 14.90
N VAL A 465 -17.44 -17.12 15.75
CA VAL A 465 -16.19 -17.89 15.56
C VAL A 465 -16.24 -18.69 14.26
N LYS A 466 -17.38 -19.32 13.93
CA LYS A 466 -17.55 -20.04 12.66
C LYS A 466 -17.36 -19.14 11.45
N GLU A 467 -17.89 -17.92 11.46
CA GLU A 467 -17.73 -16.94 10.39
C GLU A 467 -16.28 -16.47 10.26
N ILE A 468 -15.59 -16.25 11.40
CA ILE A 468 -14.16 -15.88 11.40
C ILE A 468 -13.33 -17.05 10.85
N ASP A 469 -13.57 -18.27 11.33
CA ASP A 469 -12.82 -19.45 10.91
C ASP A 469 -12.97 -19.74 9.41
N ALA A 470 -14.17 -19.56 8.87
CA ALA A 470 -14.42 -19.70 7.44
C ALA A 470 -13.60 -18.68 6.63
N ARG A 471 -13.58 -17.38 7.02
CA ARG A 471 -12.82 -16.33 6.35
C ARG A 471 -11.32 -16.53 6.45
N LEU A 472 -10.83 -16.90 7.64
CA LEU A 472 -9.40 -17.26 7.82
C LEU A 472 -9.03 -18.49 7.00
N GLY A 473 -9.93 -19.49 6.93
CA GLY A 473 -9.76 -20.67 6.10
C GLY A 473 -9.53 -20.33 4.62
N PHE A 474 -10.32 -19.41 4.07
CA PHE A 474 -10.10 -18.96 2.68
C PHE A 474 -8.77 -18.25 2.48
N LEU A 475 -8.29 -17.46 3.45
CA LEU A 475 -6.97 -16.83 3.38
C LEU A 475 -5.83 -17.87 3.44
N LEU A 476 -6.01 -18.91 4.23
CA LEU A 476 -5.07 -20.06 4.29
C LEU A 476 -5.07 -20.85 2.98
N ASP A 477 -6.23 -21.06 2.37
CA ASP A 477 -6.39 -21.79 1.11
C ASP A 477 -5.67 -21.08 -0.07
N VAL A 478 -5.60 -19.73 -0.05
CA VAL A 478 -4.86 -18.96 -1.07
C VAL A 478 -3.38 -18.70 -0.72
N GLY A 479 -2.85 -19.36 0.34
CA GLY A 479 -1.44 -19.29 0.70
C GLY A 479 -1.01 -17.99 1.38
N LEU A 480 -1.90 -17.35 2.15
CA LEU A 480 -1.62 -16.10 2.90
C LEU A 480 -1.47 -16.36 4.41
N ASP A 481 -1.06 -17.56 4.78
CA ASP A 481 -0.89 -18.05 6.16
C ASP A 481 0.10 -17.22 6.99
N TYR A 482 1.11 -16.63 6.35
CA TYR A 482 2.15 -15.82 6.97
C TYR A 482 1.76 -14.36 7.24
N LEU A 483 0.70 -13.84 6.62
CA LEU A 483 0.25 -12.46 6.84
C LEU A 483 -0.39 -12.30 8.21
N THR A 484 -0.39 -11.05 8.71
CA THR A 484 -1.12 -10.68 9.93
C THR A 484 -2.37 -9.87 9.58
N LEU A 485 -3.43 -9.97 10.40
CA LEU A 485 -4.65 -9.20 10.20
C LEU A 485 -4.44 -7.69 10.42
N SER A 486 -3.44 -7.31 11.23
CA SER A 486 -3.05 -5.93 11.51
C SER A 486 -2.29 -5.27 10.36
N ARG A 487 -1.74 -6.04 9.41
CA ARG A 487 -0.92 -5.52 8.31
C ARG A 487 -1.69 -4.51 7.46
N SER A 488 -1.10 -3.34 7.25
CA SER A 488 -1.69 -2.28 6.44
C SER A 488 -1.85 -2.70 4.98
N ALA A 489 -3.01 -2.42 4.39
CA ALA A 489 -3.30 -2.75 2.99
C ALA A 489 -2.33 -2.10 2.00
N GLY A 490 -1.83 -0.90 2.32
CA GLY A 490 -0.88 -0.18 1.47
C GLY A 490 0.52 -0.80 1.41
N THR A 491 0.83 -1.75 2.30
CA THR A 491 2.12 -2.47 2.33
C THR A 491 2.07 -3.83 1.65
N LEU A 492 0.92 -4.23 1.14
CA LEU A 492 0.73 -5.51 0.46
C LEU A 492 1.34 -5.48 -0.93
N ALA A 493 1.99 -6.56 -1.32
CA ALA A 493 2.37 -6.79 -2.71
C ALA A 493 1.11 -6.96 -3.59
N GLY A 494 1.22 -6.66 -4.90
CA GLY A 494 0.09 -6.78 -5.83
C GLY A 494 -0.60 -8.14 -5.78
N GLY A 495 0.18 -9.23 -5.80
CA GLY A 495 -0.35 -10.59 -5.70
C GLY A 495 -0.98 -10.91 -4.33
N GLU A 496 -0.45 -10.38 -3.21
CA GLU A 496 -1.07 -10.53 -1.88
C GLU A 496 -2.45 -9.87 -1.84
N ALA A 497 -2.56 -8.63 -2.33
CA ALA A 497 -3.82 -7.89 -2.36
C ALA A 497 -4.87 -8.59 -3.26
N GLN A 498 -4.45 -9.11 -4.40
CA GLN A 498 -5.31 -9.87 -5.31
C GLN A 498 -5.85 -11.15 -4.67
N ARG A 499 -5.00 -11.92 -3.99
CA ARG A 499 -5.41 -13.15 -3.29
C ARG A 499 -6.32 -12.88 -2.10
N ILE A 500 -6.14 -11.78 -1.37
CA ILE A 500 -7.08 -11.35 -0.33
C ILE A 500 -8.47 -11.12 -0.93
N ARG A 501 -8.56 -10.44 -2.08
CA ARG A 501 -9.84 -10.24 -2.77
C ARG A 501 -10.44 -11.56 -3.24
N LEU A 502 -9.63 -12.45 -3.82
CA LEU A 502 -10.08 -13.78 -4.23
C LEU A 502 -10.67 -14.54 -3.05
N ALA A 503 -9.97 -14.59 -1.92
CA ALA A 503 -10.43 -15.22 -0.67
C ALA A 503 -11.75 -14.62 -0.18
N SER A 504 -11.89 -13.27 -0.21
CA SER A 504 -13.12 -12.59 0.20
C SER A 504 -14.30 -12.92 -0.74
N GLN A 505 -14.06 -13.04 -2.04
CA GLN A 505 -15.10 -13.40 -3.01
C GLN A 505 -15.56 -14.86 -2.88
N ILE A 506 -14.64 -15.79 -2.64
CA ILE A 506 -14.98 -17.20 -2.37
C ILE A 506 -15.84 -17.29 -1.10
N GLY A 507 -15.49 -16.51 -0.08
CA GLY A 507 -16.25 -16.41 1.17
C GLY A 507 -17.69 -15.92 0.99
N SER A 508 -17.99 -15.21 -0.10
CA SER A 508 -19.37 -14.77 -0.42
C SER A 508 -20.30 -15.91 -0.87
N GLY A 509 -19.73 -17.07 -1.26
CA GLY A 509 -20.51 -18.26 -1.68
C GLY A 509 -21.38 -18.05 -2.93
N LEU A 510 -21.02 -17.10 -3.79
CA LEU A 510 -21.77 -16.82 -5.00
C LEU A 510 -21.70 -17.99 -5.99
N VAL A 511 -22.81 -18.30 -6.63
CA VAL A 511 -22.99 -19.38 -7.61
C VAL A 511 -23.51 -18.81 -8.91
N GLY A 512 -23.10 -19.40 -10.04
CA GLY A 512 -23.50 -18.95 -11.37
C GLY A 512 -22.89 -17.61 -11.80
N THR A 513 -21.77 -17.24 -11.20
CA THR A 513 -21.04 -15.99 -11.44
C THR A 513 -19.91 -16.23 -12.43
N LEU A 514 -19.58 -15.19 -13.20
CA LEU A 514 -18.42 -15.15 -14.07
C LEU A 514 -17.27 -14.43 -13.34
N TYR A 515 -16.23 -15.14 -12.96
CA TYR A 515 -15.01 -14.56 -12.39
C TYR A 515 -13.98 -14.32 -13.48
N VAL A 516 -13.39 -13.13 -13.52
CA VAL A 516 -12.31 -12.78 -14.46
C VAL A 516 -11.08 -12.38 -13.63
N LEU A 517 -10.01 -13.16 -13.74
CA LEU A 517 -8.78 -12.99 -12.96
C LEU A 517 -7.61 -12.62 -13.88
N ASP A 518 -6.80 -11.68 -13.46
CA ASP A 518 -5.58 -11.23 -14.15
C ASP A 518 -4.35 -11.78 -13.45
N GLU A 519 -3.73 -12.80 -14.04
CA GLU A 519 -2.47 -13.41 -13.58
C GLU A 519 -2.42 -13.69 -12.06
N PRO A 520 -3.35 -14.49 -11.51
CA PRO A 520 -3.44 -14.71 -10.07
C PRO A 520 -2.26 -15.47 -9.48
N SER A 521 -1.41 -16.12 -10.27
CA SER A 521 -0.18 -16.81 -9.85
C SER A 521 1.01 -15.88 -9.57
N ILE A 522 0.86 -14.57 -9.83
CA ILE A 522 1.94 -13.59 -9.67
C ILE A 522 2.53 -13.59 -8.26
N GLY A 523 3.89 -13.61 -8.18
CA GLY A 523 4.62 -13.56 -6.92
C GLY A 523 4.46 -14.81 -6.06
N LEU A 524 3.94 -15.90 -6.63
CA LEU A 524 3.83 -17.18 -5.95
C LEU A 524 5.05 -18.07 -6.21
N HIS A 525 5.54 -18.66 -5.15
CA HIS A 525 6.41 -19.82 -5.27
C HIS A 525 5.61 -21.02 -5.78
N GLN A 526 6.23 -21.92 -6.54
CA GLN A 526 5.56 -23.11 -7.11
C GLN A 526 4.81 -23.95 -6.08
N ARG A 527 5.31 -24.05 -4.84
CA ARG A 527 4.63 -24.72 -3.74
C ARG A 527 3.27 -24.08 -3.42
N ASP A 528 3.20 -22.75 -3.46
CA ASP A 528 1.99 -22.00 -3.07
C ASP A 528 1.01 -21.91 -4.25
N ASN A 529 1.49 -22.07 -5.50
CA ASN A 529 0.70 -22.04 -6.72
C ASN A 529 -0.35 -23.16 -6.73
N ARG A 530 0.00 -24.36 -6.24
CA ARG A 530 -0.93 -25.48 -6.16
C ARG A 530 -2.16 -25.15 -5.29
N ARG A 531 -2.00 -24.47 -4.17
CA ARG A 531 -3.10 -24.03 -3.30
C ARG A 531 -4.05 -23.07 -4.04
N LEU A 532 -3.49 -22.14 -4.82
CA LEU A 532 -4.28 -21.24 -5.65
C LEU A 532 -5.09 -22.02 -6.69
N ILE A 533 -4.48 -22.97 -7.40
CA ILE A 533 -5.16 -23.80 -8.40
C ILE A 533 -6.29 -24.59 -7.75
N ASP A 534 -6.06 -25.23 -6.60
CA ASP A 534 -7.09 -25.97 -5.87
C ASP A 534 -8.25 -25.04 -5.47
N THR A 535 -7.95 -23.79 -5.14
CA THR A 535 -8.95 -22.77 -4.83
C THR A 535 -9.79 -22.39 -6.05
N LEU A 536 -9.17 -22.23 -7.23
CA LEU A 536 -9.87 -21.93 -8.49
C LEU A 536 -10.75 -23.13 -8.93
N LEU A 537 -10.26 -24.36 -8.76
CA LEU A 537 -11.02 -25.58 -9.01
C LEU A 537 -12.28 -25.63 -8.12
N ARG A 538 -12.14 -25.32 -6.84
CA ARG A 538 -13.27 -25.22 -5.90
C ARG A 538 -14.29 -24.16 -6.32
N LEU A 539 -13.81 -23.00 -6.78
CA LEU A 539 -14.68 -21.91 -7.25
C LEU A 539 -15.50 -22.37 -8.47
N ARG A 540 -14.86 -23.07 -9.42
CA ARG A 540 -15.54 -23.72 -10.55
C ARG A 540 -16.57 -24.75 -10.08
N ASP A 541 -16.19 -25.64 -9.16
CA ASP A 541 -17.04 -26.75 -8.71
C ASP A 541 -18.28 -26.28 -7.94
N LEU A 542 -18.30 -25.02 -7.47
CA LEU A 542 -19.47 -24.34 -6.96
C LEU A 542 -20.46 -23.91 -8.08
N GLY A 543 -20.17 -24.17 -9.35
CA GLY A 543 -21.03 -23.79 -10.49
C GLY A 543 -20.73 -22.40 -11.02
N ASN A 544 -19.47 -21.96 -10.96
CA ASN A 544 -19.02 -20.68 -11.51
C ASN A 544 -18.18 -20.87 -12.78
N THR A 545 -18.21 -19.89 -13.66
CA THR A 545 -17.29 -19.80 -14.79
C THR A 545 -16.08 -18.96 -14.37
N VAL A 546 -14.87 -19.48 -14.55
CA VAL A 546 -13.65 -18.82 -14.13
C VAL A 546 -12.77 -18.56 -15.37
N LEU A 547 -12.68 -17.30 -15.79
CA LEU A 547 -11.77 -16.87 -16.86
C LEU A 547 -10.47 -16.36 -16.23
N VAL A 548 -9.34 -16.91 -16.64
CA VAL A 548 -8.03 -16.57 -16.08
C VAL A 548 -7.10 -16.16 -17.21
N VAL A 549 -6.58 -14.95 -17.17
CA VAL A 549 -5.45 -14.55 -18.01
C VAL A 549 -4.20 -15.06 -17.33
N GLU A 550 -3.47 -16.00 -17.94
CA GLU A 550 -2.35 -16.68 -17.28
C GLU A 550 -1.20 -17.08 -18.21
N HIS A 551 -0.02 -17.16 -17.62
CA HIS A 551 1.22 -17.61 -18.24
C HIS A 551 1.91 -18.76 -17.49
N ASP A 552 1.40 -19.12 -16.31
CA ASP A 552 1.92 -20.21 -15.50
C ASP A 552 1.59 -21.57 -16.11
N GLU A 553 2.60 -22.42 -16.28
CA GLU A 553 2.46 -23.73 -16.93
C GLU A 553 1.51 -24.67 -16.16
N GLU A 554 1.59 -24.70 -14.82
CA GLU A 554 0.78 -25.59 -13.99
C GLU A 554 -0.70 -25.19 -14.06
N THR A 555 -1.01 -23.89 -13.97
CA THR A 555 -2.37 -23.36 -14.12
C THR A 555 -2.95 -23.66 -15.50
N ILE A 556 -2.15 -23.48 -16.57
CA ILE A 556 -2.59 -23.78 -17.94
C ILE A 556 -2.91 -25.28 -18.07
N ARG A 557 -2.07 -26.16 -17.53
CA ARG A 557 -2.26 -27.63 -17.60
C ARG A 557 -3.47 -28.13 -16.84
N GLU A 558 -3.81 -27.52 -15.74
CA GLU A 558 -4.95 -27.90 -14.88
C GLU A 558 -6.28 -27.25 -15.32
N SER A 559 -6.26 -26.37 -16.33
CA SER A 559 -7.47 -25.76 -16.87
C SER A 559 -8.33 -26.73 -17.68
N ASP A 560 -9.64 -26.48 -17.73
CA ASP A 560 -10.57 -27.27 -18.56
C ASP A 560 -10.49 -26.87 -20.03
N TRP A 561 -10.23 -25.58 -20.32
CA TRP A 561 -10.25 -24.98 -21.64
C TRP A 561 -9.21 -23.89 -21.79
N ILE A 562 -8.62 -23.80 -22.96
CA ILE A 562 -7.62 -22.78 -23.28
C ILE A 562 -8.10 -21.99 -24.50
N VAL A 563 -7.92 -20.69 -24.43
CA VAL A 563 -8.03 -19.76 -25.55
C VAL A 563 -6.66 -19.11 -25.75
N ASP A 564 -5.92 -19.52 -26.77
CA ASP A 564 -4.61 -18.97 -27.10
C ASP A 564 -4.76 -17.85 -28.11
N ILE A 565 -4.31 -16.64 -27.76
CA ILE A 565 -4.47 -15.41 -28.55
C ILE A 565 -3.11 -15.01 -29.13
N GLY A 566 -3.08 -14.80 -30.44
CA GLY A 566 -1.86 -14.52 -31.16
C GLY A 566 -2.12 -14.11 -32.60
N PRO A 567 -1.25 -14.55 -33.54
CA PRO A 567 0.02 -15.30 -33.34
C PRO A 567 1.17 -14.45 -32.80
N GLY A 568 1.07 -13.11 -32.91
CA GLY A 568 2.07 -12.14 -32.43
C GLY A 568 1.54 -11.22 -31.34
N ALA A 569 2.21 -10.08 -31.16
CA ALA A 569 1.83 -9.01 -30.24
C ALA A 569 1.37 -7.77 -31.01
N GLY A 570 0.61 -6.87 -30.39
CA GLY A 570 0.14 -5.63 -31.00
C GLY A 570 -0.66 -5.88 -32.27
N GLU A 571 -0.29 -5.24 -33.37
CA GLU A 571 -0.96 -5.37 -34.67
C GLU A 571 -0.83 -6.78 -35.29
N HIS A 572 0.15 -7.58 -34.87
CA HIS A 572 0.34 -8.96 -35.27
C HIS A 572 -0.40 -9.96 -34.38
N GLY A 573 -1.11 -9.49 -33.36
CA GLY A 573 -1.96 -10.26 -32.47
C GLY A 573 -3.44 -10.16 -32.78
N GLY A 574 -4.28 -10.39 -31.80
CA GLY A 574 -5.73 -10.17 -31.85
C GLY A 574 -6.55 -11.26 -32.53
N GLU A 575 -5.97 -12.42 -32.77
CA GLU A 575 -6.64 -13.57 -33.40
C GLU A 575 -6.64 -14.78 -32.45
N VAL A 576 -7.65 -15.64 -32.51
CA VAL A 576 -7.65 -16.92 -31.78
C VAL A 576 -6.82 -17.93 -32.56
N VAL A 577 -5.67 -18.30 -32.00
CA VAL A 577 -4.79 -19.35 -32.59
C VAL A 577 -5.30 -20.74 -32.23
N TYR A 578 -5.81 -20.89 -30.99
CA TYR A 578 -6.37 -22.13 -30.51
C TYR A 578 -7.50 -21.87 -29.51
N SER A 579 -8.58 -22.63 -29.61
CA SER A 579 -9.64 -22.69 -28.58
C SER A 579 -10.05 -24.14 -28.39
N GLY A 580 -9.88 -24.67 -27.18
CA GLY A 580 -10.16 -26.08 -26.92
C GLY A 580 -9.51 -26.61 -25.65
N PRO A 581 -9.64 -27.91 -25.35
CA PRO A 581 -9.04 -28.54 -24.19
C PRO A 581 -7.50 -28.61 -24.29
N VAL A 582 -6.82 -28.67 -23.12
CA VAL A 582 -5.34 -28.68 -23.01
C VAL A 582 -4.65 -29.67 -23.93
N LYS A 583 -5.20 -30.88 -24.09
CA LYS A 583 -4.61 -31.91 -24.95
C LYS A 583 -4.51 -31.50 -26.44
N GLY A 584 -5.33 -30.58 -26.90
CA GLY A 584 -5.33 -30.12 -28.28
C GLY A 584 -4.25 -29.08 -28.57
N ILE A 585 -3.98 -28.15 -27.64
CA ILE A 585 -2.97 -27.12 -27.84
C ILE A 585 -1.55 -27.71 -27.95
N LEU A 586 -1.27 -28.84 -27.29
CA LEU A 586 0.02 -29.54 -27.38
C LEU A 586 0.32 -30.03 -28.83
N LYS A 587 -0.69 -30.18 -29.67
CA LYS A 587 -0.58 -30.59 -31.07
C LYS A 587 -0.64 -29.42 -32.05
N CYS A 588 -1.05 -28.24 -31.61
CA CYS A 588 -1.16 -27.05 -32.44
C CYS A 588 0.23 -26.50 -32.78
N LYS A 589 0.58 -26.51 -34.06
CA LYS A 589 1.91 -26.06 -34.53
C LYS A 589 2.02 -24.54 -34.54
N GLU A 590 0.90 -23.83 -34.73
CA GLU A 590 0.84 -22.38 -34.80
C GLU A 590 0.90 -21.74 -33.39
N SER A 591 0.49 -22.48 -32.36
CA SER A 591 0.52 -21.99 -30.98
C SER A 591 1.94 -21.99 -30.42
N VAL A 592 2.48 -20.82 -30.10
CA VAL A 592 3.76 -20.68 -29.41
C VAL A 592 3.65 -21.26 -28.00
N THR A 593 2.56 -21.01 -27.29
CA THR A 593 2.26 -21.60 -25.97
C THR A 593 2.28 -23.12 -26.05
N GLY A 594 1.62 -23.71 -27.06
CA GLY A 594 1.59 -25.15 -27.29
C GLY A 594 2.97 -25.75 -27.58
N GLN A 595 3.87 -25.02 -28.25
CA GLN A 595 5.25 -25.45 -28.47
C GLN A 595 6.06 -25.53 -27.18
N TYR A 596 5.87 -24.57 -26.23
CA TYR A 596 6.51 -24.61 -24.91
C TYR A 596 5.92 -25.75 -24.05
N LEU A 597 4.62 -25.83 -23.93
CA LEU A 597 3.94 -26.87 -23.16
C LEU A 597 4.23 -28.30 -23.66
N SER A 598 4.49 -28.48 -24.95
CA SER A 598 4.87 -29.78 -25.54
C SER A 598 6.37 -30.08 -25.46
N GLY A 599 7.20 -29.17 -24.92
CA GLY A 599 8.64 -29.32 -24.85
C GLY A 599 9.38 -29.14 -26.19
N LYS A 600 8.68 -28.77 -27.29
CA LYS A 600 9.33 -28.49 -28.59
C LYS A 600 10.17 -27.22 -28.57
N ARG A 601 9.79 -26.24 -27.73
CA ARG A 601 10.60 -25.08 -27.35
C ARG A 601 10.85 -25.12 -25.85
N GLN A 602 12.06 -24.75 -25.47
CA GLN A 602 12.47 -24.67 -24.07
C GLN A 602 13.43 -23.50 -23.88
N ILE A 603 13.47 -22.96 -22.70
CA ILE A 603 14.54 -22.06 -22.27
C ILE A 603 15.70 -22.97 -21.84
N PRO A 604 16.86 -22.90 -22.53
CA PRO A 604 17.95 -23.84 -22.25
C PRO A 604 18.61 -23.56 -20.91
N VAL A 605 19.08 -24.60 -20.23
CA VAL A 605 20.02 -24.47 -19.13
C VAL A 605 21.38 -24.08 -19.71
N PRO A 606 22.11 -23.08 -19.17
CA PRO A 606 23.44 -22.73 -19.65
C PRO A 606 24.42 -23.93 -19.54
N GLU A 607 25.10 -24.24 -20.65
CA GLU A 607 26.11 -25.33 -20.67
C GLU A 607 27.29 -25.04 -19.70
N VAL A 608 27.66 -23.76 -19.58
CA VAL A 608 28.71 -23.29 -18.69
C VAL A 608 28.16 -22.10 -17.89
N ARG A 609 28.23 -22.21 -16.57
CA ARG A 609 27.87 -21.09 -15.67
C ARG A 609 29.09 -20.23 -15.39
N ARG A 610 28.88 -18.92 -15.26
CA ARG A 610 29.91 -18.01 -14.81
C ARG A 610 30.28 -18.36 -13.37
N GLN A 611 31.59 -18.47 -13.10
CA GLN A 611 32.10 -18.77 -11.76
C GLN A 611 32.21 -17.49 -10.95
N PRO A 612 31.87 -17.52 -9.65
CA PRO A 612 32.11 -16.40 -8.75
C PRO A 612 33.60 -15.99 -8.75
N GLY A 613 33.84 -14.68 -8.93
CA GLY A 613 35.18 -14.10 -8.83
C GLY A 613 35.59 -13.83 -7.36
N GLU A 614 36.64 -13.04 -7.18
CA GLU A 614 37.15 -12.65 -5.85
C GLU A 614 36.28 -11.55 -5.18
N GLN A 615 35.42 -10.86 -5.94
CA GLN A 615 34.64 -9.71 -5.45
C GLN A 615 33.23 -10.15 -5.03
N TRP A 616 32.87 -9.84 -3.79
CA TRP A 616 31.61 -10.21 -3.19
C TRP A 616 30.98 -9.02 -2.47
N LEU A 617 29.65 -8.94 -2.50
CA LEU A 617 28.87 -8.18 -1.53
C LEU A 617 28.53 -9.10 -0.36
N GLU A 618 28.79 -8.65 0.86
CA GLU A 618 28.50 -9.41 2.08
C GLU A 618 27.56 -8.59 2.97
N ILE A 619 26.35 -9.07 3.17
CA ILE A 619 25.37 -8.51 4.11
C ILE A 619 25.56 -9.28 5.41
N VAL A 620 25.80 -8.56 6.52
CA VAL A 620 26.10 -9.17 7.83
C VAL A 620 25.01 -8.82 8.83
N GLU A 621 24.47 -9.84 9.50
CA GLU A 621 23.45 -9.74 10.54
C GLU A 621 22.22 -8.91 10.10
N ALA A 622 21.62 -9.24 8.96
CA ALA A 622 20.34 -8.67 8.53
C ALA A 622 19.21 -9.15 9.45
N ARG A 623 18.44 -8.19 10.02
CA ARG A 623 17.43 -8.47 11.07
C ARG A 623 16.20 -7.57 10.99
N GLU A 624 15.90 -7.06 9.80
CA GLU A 624 14.66 -6.31 9.58
C GLU A 624 13.50 -7.28 9.36
N HIS A 625 12.33 -6.93 9.84
CA HIS A 625 11.10 -7.72 9.77
C HIS A 625 11.29 -9.17 10.28
N ASN A 626 11.16 -10.16 9.41
CA ASN A 626 11.28 -11.57 9.77
C ASN A 626 12.69 -12.14 9.63
N LEU A 627 13.69 -11.36 9.20
CA LEU A 627 15.06 -11.84 9.03
C LEU A 627 15.73 -12.14 10.38
N LYS A 628 16.36 -13.32 10.50
CA LYS A 628 16.92 -13.88 11.74
C LYS A 628 18.45 -13.76 11.79
N ASN A 629 19.00 -12.53 11.90
CA ASN A 629 20.44 -12.26 11.89
C ASN A 629 21.16 -12.93 10.72
N LEU A 630 20.67 -12.66 9.53
CA LEU A 630 21.05 -13.35 8.31
C LEU A 630 22.36 -12.82 7.76
N ASP A 631 23.31 -13.72 7.46
CA ASP A 631 24.51 -13.43 6.70
C ASP A 631 24.32 -13.95 5.27
N VAL A 632 24.56 -13.07 4.27
CA VAL A 632 24.38 -13.41 2.85
C VAL A 632 25.56 -12.92 2.04
N ARG A 633 26.04 -13.75 1.10
CA ARG A 633 27.11 -13.42 0.17
C ARG A 633 26.59 -13.42 -1.26
N ILE A 634 26.82 -12.33 -1.98
CA ILE A 634 26.39 -12.14 -3.36
C ILE A 634 27.62 -11.96 -4.23
N PRO A 635 27.91 -12.88 -5.18
CA PRO A 635 29.05 -12.74 -6.07
C PRO A 635 28.83 -11.61 -7.07
N LEU A 636 29.83 -10.76 -7.28
CA LEU A 636 29.79 -9.71 -8.29
C LEU A 636 30.18 -10.26 -9.68
N GLY A 637 29.65 -9.65 -10.74
CA GLY A 637 29.85 -10.10 -12.12
C GLY A 637 29.09 -11.37 -12.50
N CYS A 638 28.08 -11.76 -11.73
CA CYS A 638 27.24 -12.95 -11.94
C CYS A 638 25.75 -12.58 -12.10
N PHE A 639 25.00 -13.52 -12.65
CA PHE A 639 23.55 -13.52 -12.61
C PHE A 639 23.09 -14.24 -11.34
N VAL A 640 22.56 -13.50 -10.39
CA VAL A 640 22.19 -14.00 -9.05
C VAL A 640 20.68 -13.99 -8.89
N ALA A 641 20.11 -15.09 -8.46
CA ALA A 641 18.68 -15.20 -8.13
C ALA A 641 18.47 -15.32 -6.62
N VAL A 642 17.66 -14.44 -6.05
CA VAL A 642 17.16 -14.54 -4.68
C VAL A 642 15.78 -15.21 -4.73
N THR A 643 15.70 -16.40 -4.15
CA THR A 643 14.53 -17.30 -4.27
C THR A 643 13.97 -17.65 -2.91
N GLY A 644 12.90 -18.44 -2.87
CA GLY A 644 12.27 -18.94 -1.67
C GLY A 644 10.76 -18.70 -1.64
N VAL A 645 10.07 -19.31 -0.68
CA VAL A 645 8.61 -19.24 -0.55
C VAL A 645 8.12 -17.80 -0.35
N SER A 646 6.83 -17.56 -0.61
CA SER A 646 6.22 -16.25 -0.37
C SER A 646 6.35 -15.86 1.11
N GLY A 647 6.70 -14.60 1.40
CA GLY A 647 6.92 -14.11 2.76
C GLY A 647 8.23 -14.58 3.45
N SER A 648 9.17 -15.23 2.74
CA SER A 648 10.44 -15.71 3.35
C SER A 648 11.46 -14.59 3.68
N GLY A 649 11.22 -13.34 3.22
CA GLY A 649 12.08 -12.18 3.51
C GLY A 649 12.93 -11.71 2.33
N LYS A 650 12.71 -12.19 1.11
CA LYS A 650 13.45 -11.79 -0.12
C LYS A 650 13.45 -10.28 -0.36
N SER A 651 12.26 -9.68 -0.40
CA SER A 651 12.14 -8.23 -0.63
C SER A 651 12.75 -7.43 0.51
N THR A 652 12.60 -7.88 1.75
CA THR A 652 13.24 -7.26 2.92
C THR A 652 14.76 -7.26 2.79
N LEU A 653 15.37 -8.37 2.38
CA LEU A 653 16.82 -8.47 2.19
C LEU A 653 17.32 -7.52 1.09
N VAL A 654 16.64 -7.52 -0.07
CA VAL A 654 17.10 -6.81 -1.26
C VAL A 654 16.64 -5.35 -1.27
N ARG A 655 15.35 -5.09 -1.01
CA ARG A 655 14.75 -3.75 -1.16
C ARG A 655 14.83 -2.91 0.11
N ASP A 656 14.63 -3.51 1.29
CA ASP A 656 14.61 -2.74 2.53
C ASP A 656 16.01 -2.59 3.14
N ILE A 657 16.97 -3.50 2.83
CA ILE A 657 18.32 -3.44 3.38
C ILE A 657 19.38 -3.13 2.31
N LEU A 658 19.53 -3.99 1.29
CA LEU A 658 20.62 -3.86 0.32
C LEU A 658 20.50 -2.58 -0.52
N LEU A 659 19.36 -2.36 -1.16
CA LEU A 659 19.14 -1.22 -2.04
C LEU A 659 19.34 0.12 -1.31
N PRO A 660 18.73 0.41 -0.13
CA PRO A 660 18.93 1.67 0.56
C PRO A 660 20.40 1.90 0.96
N VAL A 661 21.15 0.85 1.39
CA VAL A 661 22.58 1.00 1.69
C VAL A 661 23.39 1.36 0.44
N LEU A 662 23.12 0.72 -0.69
CA LEU A 662 23.79 1.04 -1.95
C LEU A 662 23.45 2.47 -2.40
N MET A 663 22.18 2.86 -2.34
CA MET A 663 21.72 4.20 -2.67
C MET A 663 22.34 5.27 -1.76
N GLN A 664 22.48 4.97 -0.47
CA GLN A 664 23.10 5.87 0.51
C GLN A 664 24.61 6.03 0.23
N LYS A 665 25.33 4.92 -0.01
CA LYS A 665 26.79 4.96 -0.20
C LYS A 665 27.20 5.51 -1.56
N ILE A 666 26.46 5.19 -2.63
CA ILE A 666 26.79 5.59 -4.01
C ILE A 666 26.21 6.96 -4.35
N TYR A 667 24.96 7.22 -3.98
CA TYR A 667 24.23 8.44 -4.39
C TYR A 667 23.90 9.38 -3.23
N LYS A 668 24.34 9.08 -1.99
CA LYS A 668 24.04 9.84 -0.78
C LYS A 668 22.53 10.01 -0.56
N SER A 669 21.74 8.97 -0.89
CA SER A 669 20.31 8.93 -0.63
C SER A 669 20.04 9.07 0.87
N LYS A 670 18.87 9.65 1.20
CA LYS A 670 18.43 9.85 2.59
C LYS A 670 17.64 8.68 3.14
N GLU A 671 17.28 7.72 2.32
CA GLU A 671 16.50 6.57 2.72
C GLU A 671 17.28 5.71 3.72
N ALA A 672 16.62 5.43 4.86
CA ALA A 672 17.25 4.64 5.91
C ALA A 672 17.15 3.14 5.57
N PRO A 673 18.26 2.41 5.63
CA PRO A 673 18.24 0.96 5.44
C PRO A 673 17.59 0.26 6.64
N GLY A 674 16.96 -0.89 6.37
CA GLY A 674 16.50 -1.80 7.40
C GLY A 674 17.63 -2.28 8.33
N LYS A 675 17.28 -2.84 9.47
CA LYS A 675 18.22 -3.23 10.53
C LYS A 675 19.20 -4.29 10.05
N HIS A 676 20.48 -3.95 10.07
CA HIS A 676 21.61 -4.81 9.75
C HIS A 676 22.87 -4.31 10.48
N LYS A 677 23.93 -5.09 10.50
CA LYS A 677 25.19 -4.66 11.14
C LYS A 677 26.07 -3.88 10.17
N ARG A 678 26.34 -4.43 8.99
CA ARG A 678 27.15 -3.81 7.93
C ARG A 678 26.97 -4.51 6.59
N ILE A 679 27.32 -3.82 5.51
CA ILE A 679 27.46 -4.40 4.17
C ILE A 679 28.88 -4.08 3.68
N ASN A 680 29.63 -5.13 3.34
CA ASN A 680 30.98 -5.07 2.77
C ASN A 680 30.91 -5.19 1.24
N GLY A 681 31.97 -4.76 0.54
CA GLY A 681 32.08 -4.95 -0.92
C GLY A 681 31.47 -3.85 -1.77
N VAL A 682 30.78 -2.84 -1.18
CA VAL A 682 30.15 -1.74 -1.93
C VAL A 682 31.16 -0.92 -2.73
N GLN A 683 32.42 -0.87 -2.31
CA GLN A 683 33.49 -0.17 -3.01
C GLN A 683 33.82 -0.72 -4.41
N PHE A 684 33.38 -1.92 -4.73
CA PHE A 684 33.54 -2.53 -6.06
C PHE A 684 32.47 -2.09 -7.06
N LEU A 685 31.46 -1.34 -6.60
CA LEU A 685 30.32 -0.88 -7.39
C LEU A 685 30.39 0.63 -7.57
N ASP A 686 30.13 1.09 -8.78
CA ASP A 686 30.06 2.51 -9.13
C ASP A 686 28.61 2.97 -9.36
N LYS A 687 27.70 2.03 -9.61
CA LYS A 687 26.31 2.34 -9.93
C LYS A 687 25.36 1.25 -9.43
N VAL A 688 24.20 1.65 -8.93
CA VAL A 688 23.07 0.77 -8.67
C VAL A 688 21.87 1.19 -9.49
N ILE A 689 21.15 0.24 -10.04
CA ILE A 689 19.95 0.45 -10.83
C ILE A 689 18.86 -0.42 -10.24
N ASP A 690 17.86 0.24 -9.68
CA ASP A 690 16.64 -0.41 -9.19
C ASP A 690 15.58 -0.45 -10.29
N MET A 691 15.04 -1.63 -10.54
CA MET A 691 14.01 -1.90 -11.53
C MET A 691 12.81 -2.57 -10.87
N ASP A 692 11.95 -1.76 -10.32
CA ASP A 692 10.68 -2.17 -9.76
C ASP A 692 9.54 -2.10 -10.80
N GLN A 693 8.38 -2.62 -10.44
CA GLN A 693 7.17 -2.61 -11.27
C GLN A 693 6.41 -1.27 -11.23
N SER A 694 6.95 -0.24 -10.59
CA SER A 694 6.31 1.08 -10.53
C SER A 694 6.21 1.72 -11.92
N PRO A 695 5.14 2.46 -12.21
CA PRO A 695 4.97 3.14 -13.50
C PRO A 695 6.14 4.06 -13.83
N ILE A 696 6.48 4.19 -15.13
CA ILE A 696 7.50 5.13 -15.62
C ILE A 696 7.09 6.61 -15.49
N GLY A 697 5.90 6.87 -14.99
CA GLY A 697 5.37 8.19 -14.67
C GLY A 697 3.91 8.11 -14.26
N ARG A 698 3.47 9.13 -13.51
CA ARG A 698 2.11 9.19 -12.95
C ARG A 698 1.10 9.96 -13.83
N THR A 699 1.56 10.57 -14.91
CA THR A 699 0.72 11.41 -15.77
C THR A 699 0.64 10.86 -17.18
N PRO A 700 -0.42 11.15 -17.94
CA PRO A 700 -0.54 10.78 -19.34
C PRO A 700 0.57 11.33 -20.26
N ARG A 701 1.34 12.33 -19.82
CA ARG A 701 2.48 12.92 -20.53
C ARG A 701 3.72 12.04 -20.52
N SER A 702 3.86 11.20 -19.50
CA SER A 702 4.95 10.22 -19.47
C SER A 702 4.63 9.08 -20.43
N ASN A 703 5.60 8.72 -21.24
CA ASN A 703 5.49 7.63 -22.23
C ASN A 703 6.87 7.03 -22.53
N PRO A 704 6.97 5.90 -23.22
CA PRO A 704 8.25 5.27 -23.57
C PRO A 704 9.23 6.20 -24.27
N ALA A 705 8.77 7.05 -25.20
CA ALA A 705 9.64 7.97 -25.93
C ALA A 705 10.28 9.04 -25.03
N THR A 706 9.51 9.58 -24.07
CA THR A 706 10.02 10.60 -23.13
C THR A 706 10.92 10.00 -22.08
N TYR A 707 10.57 8.81 -21.56
CA TYR A 707 11.34 8.16 -20.50
C TYR A 707 12.71 7.71 -20.99
N THR A 708 12.80 7.12 -22.18
CA THR A 708 14.08 6.69 -22.79
C THR A 708 14.92 7.86 -23.31
N GLY A 709 14.37 9.09 -23.36
CA GLY A 709 15.05 10.25 -23.91
C GLY A 709 15.11 10.29 -25.43
N VAL A 710 14.58 9.31 -26.14
CA VAL A 710 14.57 9.26 -27.61
C VAL A 710 13.75 10.39 -28.20
N PHE A 711 12.74 10.89 -27.48
CA PHE A 711 11.89 11.98 -27.91
C PHE A 711 12.66 13.29 -28.18
N ASP A 712 13.75 13.53 -27.45
CA ASP A 712 14.61 14.71 -27.69
C ASP A 712 15.29 14.63 -29.06
N GLY A 713 15.72 13.45 -29.49
CA GLY A 713 16.23 13.20 -30.83
C GLY A 713 15.19 13.43 -31.91
N ILE A 714 13.96 12.91 -31.70
CA ILE A 714 12.83 13.06 -32.61
C ILE A 714 12.46 14.54 -32.75
N ARG A 715 12.33 15.30 -31.66
CA ARG A 715 12.02 16.76 -31.71
C ARG A 715 13.07 17.56 -32.45
N LYS A 716 14.35 17.27 -32.26
CA LYS A 716 15.45 17.89 -32.99
C LYS A 716 15.38 17.57 -34.49
N LEU A 717 15.03 16.36 -34.87
CA LEU A 717 14.87 15.92 -36.24
C LEU A 717 13.73 16.70 -36.93
N PHE A 718 12.54 16.80 -36.30
CA PHE A 718 11.41 17.56 -36.84
C PHE A 718 11.75 19.06 -36.98
N ALA A 719 12.44 19.65 -36.01
CA ALA A 719 12.89 21.05 -36.12
C ALA A 719 13.93 21.26 -37.22
N SER A 720 14.63 20.21 -37.66
CA SER A 720 15.61 20.29 -38.76
C SER A 720 14.99 20.20 -40.15
N THR A 721 13.71 19.84 -40.27
CA THR A 721 13.00 19.79 -41.59
C THR A 721 12.96 21.17 -42.26
N ALA A 722 12.91 21.19 -43.58
CA ALA A 722 12.90 22.45 -44.35
C ALA A 722 11.72 23.35 -43.97
N GLU A 723 10.54 22.77 -43.85
CA GLU A 723 9.33 23.52 -43.50
C GLU A 723 9.35 24.07 -42.06
N ALA A 724 9.85 23.31 -41.08
CA ALA A 724 10.03 23.79 -39.70
C ALA A 724 11.01 24.96 -39.63
N LYS A 725 12.12 24.91 -40.40
CA LYS A 725 13.10 26.00 -40.49
C LYS A 725 12.51 27.25 -41.11
N VAL A 726 11.72 27.13 -42.20
CA VAL A 726 11.04 28.28 -42.85
C VAL A 726 10.09 28.97 -41.87
N ARG A 727 9.39 28.22 -41.04
CA ARG A 727 8.47 28.74 -40.02
C ARG A 727 9.18 29.14 -38.72
N GLY A 728 10.50 28.99 -38.59
CA GLY A 728 11.27 29.33 -37.40
C GLY A 728 11.00 28.40 -36.18
N TYR A 729 10.52 27.18 -36.43
CA TYR A 729 10.15 26.27 -35.37
C TYR A 729 11.36 25.60 -34.72
N GLN A 730 11.51 25.81 -33.41
CA GLN A 730 12.56 25.23 -32.59
C GLN A 730 12.13 23.86 -32.02
N PRO A 731 13.03 23.00 -31.48
CA PRO A 731 12.67 21.72 -30.90
C PRO A 731 11.60 21.79 -29.77
N GLY A 732 11.49 22.96 -29.10
CA GLY A 732 10.44 23.20 -28.09
C GLY A 732 9.03 23.19 -28.67
N ARG A 733 8.85 23.59 -29.95
CA ARG A 733 7.57 23.56 -30.64
C ARG A 733 6.98 22.16 -30.74
N PHE A 734 7.83 21.15 -30.85
CA PHE A 734 7.48 19.74 -30.96
C PHE A 734 7.39 19.05 -29.60
N SER A 735 7.34 19.82 -28.49
CA SER A 735 7.12 19.28 -27.14
C SER A 735 5.67 19.49 -26.71
N PHE A 736 4.99 18.42 -26.32
CA PHE A 736 3.64 18.51 -25.75
C PHE A 736 3.64 19.02 -24.29
N ASN A 737 4.82 19.21 -23.67
CA ASN A 737 4.96 19.79 -22.33
C ASN A 737 5.14 21.31 -22.32
N VAL A 738 5.46 21.93 -23.48
CA VAL A 738 5.79 23.35 -23.61
C VAL A 738 4.69 24.07 -24.39
N GLN A 739 4.32 25.27 -23.95
CA GLN A 739 3.39 26.12 -24.68
C GLN A 739 3.91 26.47 -26.09
N GLY A 740 3.00 26.69 -27.02
CA GLY A 740 3.26 27.09 -28.37
C GLY A 740 3.04 26.01 -29.41
N GLY A 741 3.36 24.76 -29.15
CA GLY A 741 3.11 23.64 -30.06
C GLY A 741 2.08 22.64 -29.60
N ARG A 742 1.79 22.58 -28.29
CA ARG A 742 0.81 21.67 -27.72
C ARG A 742 -0.63 22.14 -27.94
N CYS A 743 -1.56 21.23 -27.84
CA CYS A 743 -2.98 21.56 -27.73
C CYS A 743 -3.24 22.27 -26.41
N ASP A 744 -3.82 23.49 -26.47
CA ASP A 744 -4.08 24.26 -25.26
C ASP A 744 -5.28 23.73 -24.47
N ALA A 745 -6.27 23.11 -25.13
CA ALA A 745 -7.46 22.57 -24.47
C ALA A 745 -7.12 21.43 -23.48
N CYS A 746 -6.23 20.50 -23.86
CA CYS A 746 -5.77 19.42 -22.97
C CYS A 746 -4.37 19.66 -22.41
N SER A 747 -3.79 20.84 -22.65
CA SER A 747 -2.43 21.16 -22.22
C SER A 747 -1.35 20.14 -22.64
N GLY A 748 -1.60 19.41 -23.74
CA GLY A 748 -0.71 18.39 -24.29
C GLY A 748 -0.90 16.98 -23.74
N ASP A 749 -1.88 16.73 -22.88
CA ASP A 749 -2.19 15.40 -22.34
C ASP A 749 -2.79 14.47 -23.40
N GLY A 750 -3.48 15.02 -24.41
CA GLY A 750 -4.24 14.27 -25.41
C GLY A 750 -5.60 13.81 -24.89
N THR A 751 -5.77 13.78 -23.58
CA THR A 751 -6.99 13.39 -22.87
C THR A 751 -7.42 14.45 -21.87
N ILE A 752 -8.69 14.44 -21.49
CA ILE A 752 -9.25 15.27 -20.41
C ILE A 752 -9.58 14.33 -19.28
N ARG A 753 -9.08 14.63 -18.08
CA ARG A 753 -9.39 13.89 -16.85
C ARG A 753 -10.71 14.36 -16.30
N ILE A 754 -11.62 13.44 -16.10
CA ILE A 754 -12.88 13.66 -15.40
C ILE A 754 -12.73 13.05 -14.00
N GLU A 755 -12.68 13.92 -12.99
CA GLU A 755 -12.55 13.47 -11.59
C GLU A 755 -13.89 12.91 -11.10
N MET A 756 -13.85 11.68 -10.60
CA MET A 756 -15.01 10.97 -10.06
C MET A 756 -14.82 10.79 -8.56
N HIS A 757 -15.61 11.48 -7.73
CA HIS A 757 -15.43 11.50 -6.27
C HIS A 757 -15.41 10.14 -5.57
N PHE A 758 -16.07 9.12 -6.15
CA PHE A 758 -16.19 7.78 -5.54
C PHE A 758 -15.73 6.63 -6.45
N LEU A 759 -15.28 6.94 -7.67
CA LEU A 759 -14.81 5.98 -8.68
C LEU A 759 -13.42 6.41 -9.17
N PRO A 760 -12.65 5.52 -9.80
CA PRO A 760 -11.42 5.91 -10.49
C PRO A 760 -11.69 6.99 -11.53
N ASP A 761 -10.75 7.93 -11.69
CA ASP A 761 -10.84 9.00 -12.68
C ASP A 761 -10.95 8.44 -14.10
N VAL A 762 -11.81 9.03 -14.90
CA VAL A 762 -11.99 8.65 -16.31
C VAL A 762 -11.20 9.62 -17.18
N TYR A 763 -10.46 9.07 -18.15
CA TYR A 763 -9.72 9.83 -19.14
C TYR A 763 -10.41 9.71 -20.49
N VAL A 764 -10.95 10.84 -21.02
CA VAL A 764 -11.58 10.89 -22.35
C VAL A 764 -10.66 11.59 -23.35
N PRO A 765 -10.61 11.15 -24.63
CA PRO A 765 -9.86 11.86 -25.66
C PRO A 765 -10.27 13.33 -25.75
N CYS A 766 -9.32 14.23 -25.90
CA CYS A 766 -9.57 15.65 -26.08
C CYS A 766 -10.33 15.91 -27.37
N GLU A 767 -11.48 16.56 -27.30
CA GLU A 767 -12.33 16.84 -28.47
C GLU A 767 -11.64 17.74 -29.51
N VAL A 768 -10.74 18.64 -29.06
CA VAL A 768 -10.04 19.60 -29.92
C VAL A 768 -8.93 18.92 -30.74
N CYS A 769 -8.04 18.18 -30.08
CA CYS A 769 -6.91 17.52 -30.74
C CYS A 769 -7.16 16.04 -31.06
N LYS A 770 -8.27 15.48 -30.62
CA LYS A 770 -8.65 14.06 -30.83
C LYS A 770 -7.54 13.07 -30.45
N GLY A 771 -6.86 13.35 -29.33
CA GLY A 771 -5.74 12.54 -28.85
C GLY A 771 -4.36 12.94 -29.38
N ALA A 772 -4.26 13.77 -30.42
CA ALA A 772 -3.00 14.11 -31.10
C ALA A 772 -2.01 14.95 -30.25
N ARG A 773 -2.42 15.50 -29.10
CA ARG A 773 -1.59 16.28 -28.14
C ARG A 773 -1.09 17.63 -28.62
N TYR A 774 -1.09 17.91 -29.92
CA TYR A 774 -0.55 19.11 -30.55
C TYR A 774 -1.63 19.98 -31.20
N ASN A 775 -1.29 21.25 -31.44
CA ASN A 775 -2.10 22.14 -32.26
C ASN A 775 -1.92 21.84 -33.75
N ARG A 776 -2.85 22.35 -34.56
CA ARG A 776 -2.91 22.11 -36.00
C ARG A 776 -1.63 22.52 -36.74
N ASP A 777 -1.07 23.69 -36.42
CA ASP A 777 0.13 24.23 -37.11
C ASP A 777 1.36 23.33 -36.89
N THR A 778 1.49 22.70 -35.70
CA THR A 778 2.59 21.77 -35.40
C THR A 778 2.42 20.47 -36.15
N LEU A 779 1.17 20.01 -36.32
CA LEU A 779 0.85 18.74 -37.02
C LEU A 779 1.04 18.87 -38.56
N GLU A 780 1.10 20.08 -39.11
CA GLU A 780 1.40 20.28 -40.53
C GLU A 780 2.85 19.91 -40.88
N ILE A 781 3.77 19.94 -39.92
CA ILE A 781 5.18 19.61 -40.17
C ILE A 781 5.33 18.09 -40.24
N ALA A 782 5.81 17.61 -41.37
CA ALA A 782 6.02 16.19 -41.62
C ALA A 782 7.50 15.84 -41.87
N PHE A 783 7.88 14.64 -41.42
CA PHE A 783 9.13 13.97 -41.77
C PHE A 783 8.79 12.63 -42.41
N LYS A 784 9.26 12.39 -43.63
CA LYS A 784 8.91 11.24 -44.48
C LYS A 784 7.38 10.98 -44.54
N GLY A 785 6.58 12.06 -44.64
CA GLY A 785 5.13 11.99 -44.76
C GLY A 785 4.35 11.72 -43.45
N LYS A 786 5.02 11.65 -42.30
CA LYS A 786 4.40 11.47 -40.98
C LYS A 786 4.63 12.70 -40.12
N ASN A 787 3.60 13.19 -39.42
CA ASN A 787 3.72 14.24 -38.44
C ASN A 787 4.18 13.69 -37.07
N ILE A 788 4.44 14.57 -36.11
CA ILE A 788 4.96 14.13 -34.79
C ILE A 788 3.97 13.30 -34.00
N SER A 789 2.67 13.52 -34.16
CA SER A 789 1.64 12.69 -33.53
C SER A 789 1.58 11.29 -34.12
N ASP A 790 1.68 11.19 -35.48
CA ASP A 790 1.75 9.91 -36.18
C ASP A 790 2.95 9.08 -35.69
N VAL A 791 4.11 9.75 -35.47
CA VAL A 791 5.31 9.11 -34.96
C VAL A 791 5.13 8.61 -33.52
N LEU A 792 4.45 9.36 -32.66
CA LEU A 792 4.15 8.93 -31.30
C LEU A 792 3.16 7.75 -31.27
N ASP A 793 2.30 7.66 -32.26
CA ASP A 793 1.33 6.58 -32.39
C ASP A 793 1.90 5.30 -33.06
N MET A 794 3.11 5.36 -33.64
CA MET A 794 3.78 4.21 -34.21
C MET A 794 4.14 3.16 -33.14
N PRO A 795 3.93 1.86 -33.42
CA PRO A 795 4.63 0.79 -32.72
C PRO A 795 6.16 0.97 -32.79
N ILE A 796 6.86 0.61 -31.72
CA ILE A 796 8.33 0.79 -31.63
C ILE A 796 9.06 0.03 -32.73
N GLU A 797 8.57 -1.14 -33.15
CA GLU A 797 9.14 -1.94 -34.25
C GLU A 797 9.01 -1.23 -35.61
N GLU A 798 7.86 -0.58 -35.91
CA GLU A 798 7.66 0.24 -37.11
C GLU A 798 8.56 1.48 -37.06
N ALA A 799 8.61 2.13 -35.90
CA ALA A 799 9.45 3.32 -35.71
C ALA A 799 10.94 3.02 -35.86
N LEU A 800 11.41 1.82 -35.48
CA LEU A 800 12.79 1.38 -35.71
C LEU A 800 13.10 1.37 -37.20
N GLY A 801 12.22 0.81 -38.03
CA GLY A 801 12.35 0.84 -39.50
C GLY A 801 12.28 2.25 -40.08
N PHE A 802 11.34 3.07 -39.59
CA PHE A 802 11.16 4.46 -40.02
C PHE A 802 12.39 5.33 -39.78
N PHE A 803 13.06 5.15 -38.61
CA PHE A 803 14.26 5.89 -38.21
C PHE A 803 15.58 5.15 -38.48
N ALA A 804 15.60 4.10 -39.30
CA ALA A 804 16.81 3.30 -39.58
C ALA A 804 18.05 4.16 -39.96
N ASN A 805 17.83 5.27 -40.67
CA ASN A 805 18.89 6.22 -41.08
C ASN A 805 19.22 7.27 -40.02
N GLN A 806 18.72 7.14 -38.80
CA GLN A 806 19.00 8.04 -37.67
C GLN A 806 19.61 7.25 -36.51
N PRO A 807 20.94 6.99 -36.52
CA PRO A 807 21.56 6.00 -35.58
C PRO A 807 21.29 6.27 -34.11
N ALA A 808 21.26 7.55 -33.71
CA ALA A 808 21.00 7.93 -32.33
C ALA A 808 19.58 7.57 -31.86
N ILE A 809 18.56 7.69 -32.75
CA ILE A 809 17.18 7.34 -32.48
C ILE A 809 17.00 5.83 -32.58
N ALA A 810 17.49 5.20 -33.66
CA ALA A 810 17.36 3.78 -33.93
C ALA A 810 17.95 2.92 -32.80
N ARG A 811 19.08 3.34 -32.19
CA ARG A 811 19.68 2.63 -31.07
C ARG A 811 18.76 2.48 -29.86
N HIS A 812 18.04 3.54 -29.45
CA HIS A 812 17.10 3.47 -28.35
C HIS A 812 15.89 2.60 -28.68
N MET A 813 15.43 2.63 -29.93
CA MET A 813 14.30 1.79 -30.36
C MET A 813 14.72 0.33 -30.44
N GLN A 814 15.95 0.06 -30.89
CA GLN A 814 16.48 -1.31 -30.90
C GLN A 814 16.52 -1.92 -29.49
N THR A 815 16.93 -1.17 -28.46
CA THR A 815 16.92 -1.69 -27.08
C THR A 815 15.51 -1.97 -26.58
N LEU A 816 14.51 -1.18 -26.98
CA LEU A 816 13.11 -1.45 -26.65
C LEU A 816 12.58 -2.71 -27.36
N VAL A 817 12.97 -2.93 -28.62
CA VAL A 817 12.62 -4.17 -29.35
C VAL A 817 13.31 -5.38 -28.72
N ASP A 818 14.60 -5.25 -28.34
CA ASP A 818 15.39 -6.34 -27.73
C ASP A 818 14.76 -6.84 -26.42
N VAL A 819 14.13 -5.94 -25.62
CA VAL A 819 13.40 -6.33 -24.40
C VAL A 819 11.96 -6.79 -24.67
N GLY A 820 11.57 -6.95 -25.94
CA GLY A 820 10.24 -7.45 -26.31
C GLY A 820 9.11 -6.41 -26.26
N LEU A 821 9.41 -5.10 -26.37
CA LEU A 821 8.43 -4.02 -26.38
C LEU A 821 8.16 -3.46 -27.80
N GLY A 822 8.45 -4.21 -28.86
CA GLY A 822 8.26 -3.76 -30.24
C GLY A 822 6.82 -3.34 -30.57
N TYR A 823 5.85 -4.00 -29.95
CA TYR A 823 4.41 -3.76 -30.15
C TYR A 823 3.89 -2.50 -29.41
N VAL A 824 4.60 -2.00 -28.40
CA VAL A 824 4.20 -0.82 -27.61
C VAL A 824 4.33 0.43 -28.49
N ARG A 825 3.37 1.36 -28.40
CA ARG A 825 3.45 2.63 -29.13
C ARG A 825 4.39 3.59 -28.41
N LEU A 826 5.17 4.37 -29.18
CA LEU A 826 6.14 5.34 -28.63
C LEU A 826 5.52 6.34 -27.67
N GLY A 827 4.32 6.84 -27.99
CA GLY A 827 3.57 7.80 -27.20
C GLY A 827 2.55 7.18 -26.23
N GLN A 828 2.55 5.86 -26.02
CA GLN A 828 1.63 5.20 -25.11
C GLN A 828 1.78 5.76 -23.70
N SER A 829 0.67 6.13 -23.08
CA SER A 829 0.62 6.77 -21.77
C SER A 829 1.16 5.84 -20.68
N ALA A 830 2.02 6.33 -19.79
CA ALA A 830 2.59 5.51 -18.70
C ALA A 830 1.56 4.79 -17.82
N PRO A 831 0.40 5.39 -17.46
CA PRO A 831 -0.63 4.70 -16.69
C PRO A 831 -1.30 3.52 -17.42
N THR A 832 -1.19 3.44 -18.76
CA THR A 832 -1.78 2.33 -19.54
C THR A 832 -0.81 1.16 -19.75
N LEU A 833 0.46 1.33 -19.36
CA LEU A 833 1.44 0.25 -19.40
C LEU A 833 1.22 -0.71 -18.22
N SER A 834 1.40 -1.99 -18.46
CA SER A 834 1.48 -2.99 -17.40
C SER A 834 2.75 -2.78 -16.57
N GLY A 835 2.78 -3.31 -15.32
CA GLY A 835 3.97 -3.24 -14.48
C GLY A 835 5.23 -3.83 -15.14
N GLY A 836 5.08 -4.97 -15.82
CA GLY A 836 6.17 -5.61 -16.56
C GLY A 836 6.62 -4.81 -17.78
N GLU A 837 5.71 -4.14 -18.51
CA GLU A 837 6.07 -3.24 -19.62
C GLU A 837 6.86 -2.03 -19.10
N ALA A 838 6.38 -1.39 -18.01
CA ALA A 838 7.07 -0.27 -17.38
C ALA A 838 8.49 -0.65 -16.94
N GLN A 839 8.67 -1.80 -16.33
CA GLN A 839 9.97 -2.32 -15.92
C GLN A 839 10.90 -2.56 -17.12
N ARG A 840 10.39 -3.14 -18.21
CA ARG A 840 11.17 -3.35 -19.43
C ARG A 840 11.55 -2.04 -20.13
N VAL A 841 10.71 -0.99 -20.07
CA VAL A 841 11.08 0.35 -20.56
C VAL A 841 12.25 0.92 -19.74
N LYS A 842 12.24 0.73 -18.40
CA LYS A 842 13.35 1.12 -17.52
C LYS A 842 14.64 0.36 -17.91
N LEU A 843 14.54 -0.96 -18.11
CA LEU A 843 15.65 -1.80 -18.53
C LEU A 843 16.23 -1.35 -19.90
N ALA A 844 15.39 -1.12 -20.90
CA ALA A 844 15.81 -0.64 -22.22
C ALA A 844 16.56 0.70 -22.15
N THR A 845 16.11 1.59 -21.24
CA THR A 845 16.76 2.90 -21.02
C THR A 845 18.18 2.75 -20.50
N GLU A 846 18.40 1.82 -19.58
CA GLU A 846 19.74 1.55 -19.04
C GLU A 846 20.65 0.83 -20.05
N LEU A 847 20.10 -0.10 -20.82
CA LEU A 847 20.82 -0.77 -21.91
C LEU A 847 21.30 0.17 -23.00
N ALA A 848 20.57 1.26 -23.25
CA ALA A 848 20.99 2.27 -24.22
C ALA A 848 22.19 3.10 -23.75
N LYS A 849 22.51 3.09 -22.43
CA LYS A 849 23.66 3.81 -21.86
C LYS A 849 24.95 2.97 -21.99
N ARG A 850 26.10 3.64 -21.87
CA ARG A 850 27.40 2.95 -21.85
C ARG A 850 27.57 2.22 -20.52
N SER A 851 27.88 0.92 -20.55
CA SER A 851 28.19 0.13 -19.37
C SER A 851 29.58 0.48 -18.82
N THR A 852 29.73 0.50 -17.50
CA THR A 852 31.01 0.65 -16.80
C THR A 852 31.61 -0.71 -16.43
N GLY A 853 30.82 -1.78 -16.41
CA GLY A 853 31.22 -3.11 -15.96
C GLY A 853 31.21 -3.30 -14.43
N HIS A 854 30.82 -2.28 -13.66
CA HIS A 854 30.74 -2.28 -12.19
C HIS A 854 29.36 -1.88 -11.67
N THR A 855 28.32 -2.06 -12.49
CA THR A 855 26.96 -1.74 -12.15
C THR A 855 26.24 -2.96 -11.57
N ILE A 856 25.49 -2.76 -10.47
CA ILE A 856 24.54 -3.76 -10.00
C ILE A 856 23.12 -3.39 -10.42
N TYR A 857 22.42 -4.32 -11.05
CA TYR A 857 21.02 -4.24 -11.42
C TYR A 857 20.19 -5.06 -10.44
N LEU A 858 19.26 -4.44 -9.77
CA LEU A 858 18.31 -5.07 -8.85
C LEU A 858 16.96 -5.13 -9.53
N LEU A 859 16.45 -6.32 -9.77
CA LEU A 859 15.16 -6.54 -10.44
C LEU A 859 14.22 -7.32 -9.50
N ASP A 860 13.00 -6.82 -9.36
CA ASP A 860 11.96 -7.43 -8.55
C ASP A 860 10.93 -8.08 -9.46
N GLU A 861 10.90 -9.42 -9.47
CA GLU A 861 10.03 -10.27 -10.28
C GLU A 861 9.91 -9.81 -11.75
N PRO A 862 11.04 -9.75 -12.50
CA PRO A 862 11.03 -9.18 -13.84
C PRO A 862 10.26 -9.99 -14.88
N THR A 863 9.84 -11.21 -14.55
CA THR A 863 9.05 -12.08 -15.44
C THR A 863 7.55 -11.99 -15.24
N THR A 864 7.10 -11.12 -14.34
CA THR A 864 5.68 -10.87 -14.10
C THR A 864 4.96 -10.50 -15.40
N GLY A 865 3.87 -11.19 -15.71
CA GLY A 865 3.06 -10.96 -16.92
C GLY A 865 3.73 -11.32 -18.23
N LEU A 866 4.79 -12.13 -18.22
CA LEU A 866 5.52 -12.53 -19.40
C LEU A 866 5.18 -13.95 -19.84
N HIS A 867 4.91 -14.08 -21.12
CA HIS A 867 4.86 -15.38 -21.77
C HIS A 867 6.27 -16.01 -21.86
N PHE A 868 6.38 -17.33 -21.91
CA PHE A 868 7.65 -18.08 -21.99
C PHE A 868 8.64 -17.51 -23.02
N GLU A 869 8.17 -17.13 -24.20
CA GLU A 869 9.00 -16.54 -25.27
C GLU A 869 9.55 -15.16 -24.87
N ASP A 870 8.75 -14.35 -24.15
CA ASP A 870 9.19 -13.04 -23.66
C ASP A 870 10.21 -13.20 -22.53
N VAL A 871 10.04 -14.23 -21.66
CA VAL A 871 11.02 -14.61 -20.62
C VAL A 871 12.34 -14.97 -21.28
N ARG A 872 12.33 -15.78 -22.34
CA ARG A 872 13.53 -16.16 -23.09
C ARG A 872 14.29 -14.94 -23.62
N ARG A 873 13.56 -13.97 -24.22
CA ARG A 873 14.13 -12.70 -24.72
C ARG A 873 14.73 -11.89 -23.58
N LEU A 874 14.03 -11.75 -22.48
CA LEU A 874 14.51 -11.03 -21.28
C LEU A 874 15.81 -11.65 -20.76
N LEU A 875 15.87 -12.97 -20.62
CA LEU A 875 17.08 -13.68 -20.16
C LEU A 875 18.29 -13.45 -21.08
N THR A 876 18.07 -13.39 -22.39
CA THR A 876 19.13 -13.05 -23.35
C THR A 876 19.70 -11.66 -23.08
N VAL A 877 18.84 -10.71 -22.76
CA VAL A 877 19.24 -9.32 -22.44
C VAL A 877 19.99 -9.25 -21.10
N LEU A 878 19.48 -9.94 -20.07
CA LEU A 878 20.12 -9.97 -18.74
C LEU A 878 21.49 -10.63 -18.81
N SER A 879 21.63 -11.73 -19.59
CA SER A 879 22.91 -12.38 -19.80
C SER A 879 23.95 -11.44 -20.45
N ARG A 880 23.56 -10.65 -21.48
CA ARG A 880 24.43 -9.65 -22.09
C ARG A 880 24.93 -8.60 -21.09
N LEU A 881 24.10 -8.18 -20.12
CA LEU A 881 24.53 -7.25 -19.07
C LEU A 881 25.62 -7.86 -18.20
N VAL A 882 25.45 -9.13 -17.82
CA VAL A 882 26.46 -9.84 -17.02
C VAL A 882 27.74 -10.07 -17.81
N ASP A 883 27.65 -10.40 -19.10
CA ASP A 883 28.81 -10.56 -19.98
C ASP A 883 29.64 -9.27 -20.14
N GLN A 884 29.06 -8.12 -19.87
CA GLN A 884 29.75 -6.83 -19.82
C GLN A 884 30.40 -6.52 -18.45
N GLY A 885 30.42 -7.50 -17.53
CA GLY A 885 31.03 -7.38 -16.21
C GLY A 885 30.11 -6.91 -15.10
N ASN A 886 28.84 -6.60 -15.41
CA ASN A 886 27.87 -6.13 -14.42
C ASN A 886 27.33 -7.28 -13.56
N THR A 887 26.76 -6.95 -12.43
CA THR A 887 26.01 -7.88 -11.57
C THR A 887 24.51 -7.71 -11.82
N VAL A 888 23.81 -8.80 -12.04
CA VAL A 888 22.34 -8.80 -12.13
C VAL A 888 21.80 -9.64 -10.97
N LEU A 889 21.05 -9.01 -10.08
CA LEU A 889 20.40 -9.67 -8.97
C LEU A 889 18.88 -9.58 -9.16
N VAL A 890 18.23 -10.74 -9.23
CA VAL A 890 16.78 -10.83 -9.41
C VAL A 890 16.12 -11.48 -8.20
N ILE A 891 15.00 -10.95 -7.76
CA ILE A 891 14.06 -11.67 -6.88
C ILE A 891 13.12 -12.41 -7.81
N GLU A 892 13.07 -13.74 -7.72
CA GLU A 892 12.29 -14.53 -8.69
C GLU A 892 11.69 -15.80 -8.12
N HIS A 893 10.55 -16.18 -8.74
CA HIS A 893 9.85 -17.43 -8.51
C HIS A 893 9.78 -18.30 -9.77
N ASN A 894 10.02 -17.71 -10.93
CA ASN A 894 10.00 -18.41 -12.22
C ASN A 894 11.20 -19.37 -12.34
N LEU A 895 10.91 -20.66 -12.42
CA LEU A 895 11.94 -21.71 -12.45
C LEU A 895 12.82 -21.64 -13.69
N ASP A 896 12.31 -21.13 -14.82
CA ASP A 896 13.10 -20.93 -16.05
C ASP A 896 14.18 -19.88 -15.87
N VAL A 897 13.91 -18.83 -15.09
CA VAL A 897 14.91 -17.83 -14.70
C VAL A 897 15.89 -18.41 -13.70
N ILE A 898 15.38 -19.06 -12.67
CA ILE A 898 16.19 -19.61 -11.57
C ILE A 898 17.19 -20.66 -12.10
N LYS A 899 16.76 -21.54 -13.02
CA LYS A 899 17.67 -22.55 -13.62
C LYS A 899 18.78 -21.94 -14.48
N THR A 900 18.59 -20.71 -14.99
CA THR A 900 19.59 -20.01 -15.80
C THR A 900 20.56 -19.14 -14.99
N ALA A 901 20.31 -18.93 -13.70
CA ALA A 901 21.17 -18.14 -12.82
C ALA A 901 22.55 -18.80 -12.61
N ASP A 902 23.58 -17.99 -12.39
CA ASP A 902 24.93 -18.47 -12.03
C ASP A 902 25.00 -18.81 -10.53
N TRP A 903 24.24 -18.07 -9.70
CA TRP A 903 24.20 -18.23 -8.25
C TRP A 903 22.79 -18.03 -7.71
N ILE A 904 22.40 -18.80 -6.72
CA ILE A 904 21.12 -18.70 -6.04
C ILE A 904 21.35 -18.43 -4.56
N VAL A 905 20.49 -17.57 -3.98
CA VAL A 905 20.32 -17.42 -2.54
C VAL A 905 18.88 -17.78 -2.23
N ASP A 906 18.63 -18.94 -1.62
CA ASP A 906 17.30 -19.45 -1.32
C ASP A 906 16.94 -19.18 0.14
N LEU A 907 15.89 -18.39 0.36
CA LEU A 907 15.41 -17.99 1.68
C LEU A 907 14.19 -18.81 2.10
N GLY A 908 14.14 -19.14 3.37
CA GLY A 908 13.04 -19.95 3.92
C GLY A 908 13.29 -20.36 5.37
N PRO A 909 12.87 -21.60 5.75
CA PRO A 909 12.12 -22.58 4.93
C PRO A 909 10.67 -22.20 4.66
N GLU A 910 10.04 -21.41 5.54
CA GLU A 910 8.64 -21.00 5.45
C GLU A 910 8.51 -19.47 5.26
N GLY A 911 7.26 -18.96 5.18
CA GLY A 911 6.94 -17.53 5.22
C GLY A 911 6.84 -16.99 6.65
N GLY A 912 6.86 -15.67 6.82
CA GLY A 912 6.69 -14.97 8.10
C GLY A 912 7.69 -15.40 9.17
N HIS A 913 7.23 -15.70 10.37
CA HIS A 913 8.08 -16.12 11.49
C HIS A 913 8.83 -17.45 11.27
N GLY A 914 8.29 -18.31 10.40
CA GLY A 914 8.95 -19.57 10.00
C GLY A 914 10.07 -19.38 8.98
N GLY A 915 10.20 -18.19 8.39
CA GLY A 915 11.20 -17.83 7.40
C GLY A 915 12.41 -17.07 7.96
N GLY A 916 13.03 -16.28 7.08
CA GLY A 916 14.10 -15.36 7.47
C GLY A 916 15.47 -15.97 7.66
N THR A 917 15.73 -17.14 7.08
CA THR A 917 17.05 -17.80 7.09
C THR A 917 17.47 -18.18 5.66
N VAL A 918 18.77 -18.32 5.42
CA VAL A 918 19.30 -18.93 4.18
C VAL A 918 19.14 -20.45 4.31
N VAL A 919 18.38 -21.05 3.39
CA VAL A 919 18.20 -22.50 3.32
C VAL A 919 19.28 -23.13 2.45
N ALA A 920 19.62 -22.45 1.35
CA ALA A 920 20.64 -22.89 0.42
C ALA A 920 21.28 -21.69 -0.30
N GLU A 921 22.56 -21.78 -0.61
CA GLU A 921 23.25 -20.86 -1.51
C GLU A 921 24.20 -21.60 -2.43
N GLY A 922 24.39 -21.11 -3.66
CA GLY A 922 25.27 -21.72 -4.62
C GLY A 922 24.69 -21.80 -6.03
N ALA A 923 25.37 -22.56 -6.90
CA ALA A 923 24.84 -22.83 -8.24
C ALA A 923 23.51 -23.59 -8.18
N PRO A 924 22.64 -23.48 -9.18
CA PRO A 924 21.33 -24.17 -9.21
C PRO A 924 21.41 -25.68 -8.93
N GLU A 925 22.47 -26.35 -9.38
CA GLU A 925 22.72 -27.78 -9.16
C GLU A 925 23.02 -28.11 -7.69
N VAL A 926 23.62 -27.16 -6.95
CA VAL A 926 23.86 -27.30 -5.50
C VAL A 926 22.56 -27.13 -4.73
N VAL A 927 21.79 -26.11 -5.07
CA VAL A 927 20.49 -25.83 -4.44
C VAL A 927 19.51 -26.99 -4.69
N ALA A 928 19.48 -27.55 -5.91
CA ALA A 928 18.65 -28.70 -6.25
C ALA A 928 18.91 -29.94 -5.40
N ARG A 929 20.13 -30.08 -4.83
CA ARG A 929 20.52 -31.21 -3.95
C ARG A 929 20.33 -30.91 -2.47
N THR A 930 20.05 -29.66 -2.12
CA THR A 930 19.94 -29.24 -0.72
C THR A 930 18.61 -29.68 -0.12
N LYS A 931 18.67 -30.54 0.90
CA LYS A 931 17.49 -30.98 1.64
C LYS A 931 16.89 -29.79 2.38
N GLY A 932 15.56 -29.61 2.28
CA GLY A 932 14.85 -28.52 2.93
C GLY A 932 14.61 -27.28 2.05
N SER A 933 15.26 -27.18 0.89
CA SER A 933 14.95 -26.16 -0.11
C SER A 933 13.72 -26.57 -0.91
N HIS A 934 12.65 -25.78 -0.79
CA HIS A 934 11.46 -25.95 -1.65
C HIS A 934 11.79 -25.63 -3.11
N THR A 935 12.50 -24.55 -3.37
CA THR A 935 12.99 -24.17 -4.70
C THR A 935 13.86 -25.27 -5.29
N GLY A 936 14.78 -25.82 -4.50
CA GLY A 936 15.69 -26.90 -4.91
C GLY A 936 14.95 -28.16 -5.35
N ARG A 937 13.87 -28.53 -4.69
CA ARG A 937 13.04 -29.67 -5.05
C ARG A 937 12.44 -29.54 -6.46
N PHE A 938 11.87 -28.39 -6.81
CA PHE A 938 11.33 -28.14 -8.15
C PHE A 938 12.42 -28.00 -9.21
N LEU A 939 13.58 -27.44 -8.85
CA LEU A 939 14.74 -27.35 -9.75
C LEU A 939 15.30 -28.72 -10.11
N ALA A 940 15.32 -29.68 -9.17
CA ALA A 940 15.84 -31.02 -9.39
C ALA A 940 15.11 -31.73 -10.55
N ASP A 941 13.79 -31.59 -10.61
CA ASP A 941 12.98 -32.18 -11.67
C ASP A 941 13.31 -31.59 -13.04
N LEU A 942 13.50 -30.26 -13.12
CA LEU A 942 13.83 -29.54 -14.37
C LEU A 942 15.25 -29.83 -14.87
N LEU A 943 16.22 -29.88 -13.95
CA LEU A 943 17.61 -30.14 -14.31
C LEU A 943 17.82 -31.62 -14.72
N SER A 944 17.02 -32.54 -14.18
CA SER A 944 17.12 -33.97 -14.55
C SER A 944 16.53 -34.30 -15.92
N THR A 945 15.56 -33.51 -16.40
CA THR A 945 14.95 -33.68 -17.72
C THR A 945 15.81 -33.17 -18.87
N THR A 946 16.85 -32.41 -18.55
CA THR A 946 17.74 -31.75 -19.56
C THR A 946 19.06 -32.51 -19.76
N THR A 947 19.36 -33.57 -18.97
CA THR A 947 20.47 -34.52 -19.13
C THR A 947 19.98 -35.77 -19.83
#